data_9f0791d9b7e2daa1cabc8b51727e22f6
#
_entry.id   9f0791d9b7e2daa1cabc8b51727e22f6
#
_cell.length_a   1.000
_cell.length_b   1.000
_cell.length_c   1.000
_cell.angle_alpha   90.00
_cell.angle_beta   90.00
_cell.angle_gamma   90.00
#
_symmetry.space_group_name_H-M   'P 1'
#
loop_
_entity.id
_entity.type
_entity.pdbx_description
1 polymer ?
#
loop_
_entity_poly.entity_id
_entity_poly.type
_entity_poly.pdbx_seq_one_letter_code
_entity_poly.pdbx_strand_id
1 'polypeptide(L)'
;MRNRLRFIILPVLIGINIILLTACKDRSNTTESTPSSKSQLPVDLPRQDILVVDQIFRYSVVENFNLWMPGIPSPTRQGLIMDSLWYIDQETGQQINSLSTASPSYNEDFTQMTVKLRSEVYWSDGVEFTADDLVFTVNNLKSNPGMLWSTELELFVKEVKKVDNYTVIFELKDSNPRFHYQFTVRYNGVWMQPKHVWQNVADPMTFKFNPPVSLGAYEYADSDPSGYWELFKRRKDWERTTPGILTGKPGPPYIMSVFYGDSGRKAMAIIRHELDMVQNVDYEAFQAILKKTPTARSWYKEFPWAYPNEQSARYFGFNLGSETVFTNKDVRWALTLALDIVDLQTEYIGGVARVTAIPHPATPIQMELYHTPLESWLKELQIEIEEGIFYRPYDDTVPKKIAAWAQKQGYSVPSDTKELRLLFGTGWWKHDPEIAERLLLKNGFTRNTKGKWLTPDGELWIIKMIVAPDEVDIYRLAIGAQDQWADFGLKLKIETLQRDPYSTRNYMGEFEAISSWGNASSGDATADKWQAIFGLHSQFYTPNGKSTAASGSIDTLRIKSKEVDLIIDELGKIHPEDDRVVELGHDFMKLWVENMFSITTVSFKKFVTTDTYYWTGFPTSENAFVQPLYWFGGGRFTFQHVDSATRNKPER
;
A
#
# COMPACT_ATOMS: atom_id res chain seq x y z
N MET A 1 43.15 -0.89 8.16
CA MET A 1 43.77 0.19 7.38
C MET A 1 42.95 0.41 6.11
N ARG A 2 42.06 1.38 6.13
CA ARG A 2 41.11 1.67 5.02
C ARG A 2 41.79 2.54 3.98
N ASN A 3 42.07 2.03 2.79
CA ASN A 3 42.46 2.82 1.63
C ASN A 3 41.20 3.33 0.92
N ARG A 4 40.96 4.63 1.03
CA ARG A 4 39.98 5.34 0.19
C ARG A 4 40.61 5.64 -1.17
N LEU A 5 40.12 5.04 -2.24
CA LEU A 5 40.40 5.47 -3.60
C LEU A 5 39.65 6.79 -3.89
N ARG A 6 40.40 7.85 -4.09
CA ARG A 6 39.88 9.11 -4.63
C ARG A 6 39.85 9.00 -6.17
N PHE A 7 38.67 9.16 -6.76
CA PHE A 7 38.54 9.37 -8.20
C PHE A 7 39.02 10.77 -8.56
N ILE A 8 40.06 10.82 -9.42
CA ILE A 8 40.56 12.05 -10.04
C ILE A 8 39.74 12.29 -11.31
N ILE A 9 39.00 13.39 -11.35
CA ILE A 9 38.29 13.86 -12.53
C ILE A 9 39.30 14.64 -13.41
N LEU A 10 39.55 14.14 -14.62
CA LEU A 10 40.34 14.81 -15.66
C LEU A 10 39.39 15.68 -16.49
N PRO A 11 39.62 16.99 -16.65
CA PRO A 11 38.82 17.82 -17.55
C PRO A 11 39.25 17.64 -19.01
N VAL A 12 38.31 17.25 -19.84
CA VAL A 12 38.48 17.27 -21.31
C VAL A 12 38.14 18.67 -21.82
N LEU A 13 39.14 19.37 -22.34
CA LEU A 13 38.99 20.64 -23.05
C LEU A 13 38.45 20.38 -24.47
N ILE A 14 37.23 20.85 -24.75
CA ILE A 14 36.72 20.93 -26.11
C ILE A 14 36.76 22.40 -26.54
N GLY A 15 37.52 22.64 -27.58
CA GLY A 15 37.69 23.97 -28.19
C GLY A 15 36.42 24.44 -28.91
N ILE A 16 35.99 25.66 -28.60
CA ILE A 16 34.86 26.34 -29.25
C ILE A 16 35.44 27.31 -30.29
N ASN A 17 35.12 27.08 -31.56
CA ASN A 17 35.34 28.05 -32.67
C ASN A 17 34.30 29.19 -32.56
N ILE A 18 34.79 30.40 -32.36
CA ILE A 18 34.00 31.62 -32.35
C ILE A 18 33.92 32.13 -33.80
N ILE A 19 32.72 32.15 -34.37
CA ILE A 19 32.41 32.90 -35.59
C ILE A 19 31.72 34.22 -35.14
N LEU A 20 32.45 35.32 -35.35
CA LEU A 20 31.95 36.69 -35.22
C LEU A 20 31.06 37.03 -36.44
N LEU A 21 29.79 37.35 -36.19
CA LEU A 21 28.95 38.08 -37.12
C LEU A 21 28.43 39.33 -36.43
N THR A 22 28.91 40.46 -36.89
CA THR A 22 28.45 41.82 -36.62
C THR A 22 27.17 42.10 -37.39
N ALA A 23 26.11 42.54 -36.72
CA ALA A 23 25.03 43.28 -37.36
C ALA A 23 24.23 44.13 -36.37
N CYS A 24 24.27 45.39 -36.63
CA CYS A 24 23.33 46.50 -36.41
C CYS A 24 22.32 46.55 -35.26
N LYS A 25 22.46 47.68 -34.56
CA LYS A 25 21.50 48.25 -33.63
C LYS A 25 20.23 48.68 -34.34
N ASP A 26 19.06 48.27 -33.78
CA ASP A 26 17.88 49.14 -33.76
C ASP A 26 17.21 49.01 -32.38
N ARG A 27 17.00 50.16 -31.75
CA ARG A 27 16.25 50.31 -30.50
C ARG A 27 14.77 50.41 -30.82
N SER A 28 13.99 49.45 -30.39
CA SER A 28 12.55 49.66 -30.15
C SER A 28 12.21 49.08 -28.76
N ASN A 29 11.59 49.89 -27.92
CA ASN A 29 11.04 49.54 -26.63
C ASN A 29 10.07 48.37 -26.77
N THR A 30 10.43 47.23 -26.25
CA THR A 30 9.48 46.16 -25.96
C THR A 30 9.49 45.94 -24.46
N THR A 31 8.37 46.21 -23.84
CA THR A 31 7.94 45.79 -22.53
C THR A 31 8.32 44.30 -22.33
N GLU A 32 9.12 44.01 -21.31
CA GLU A 32 9.35 42.65 -20.86
C GLU A 32 8.03 42.00 -20.48
N SER A 33 7.49 41.20 -21.36
CA SER A 33 6.47 40.24 -21.02
C SER A 33 7.14 39.09 -20.27
N THR A 34 6.91 39.00 -18.99
CA THR A 34 7.16 37.80 -18.17
C THR A 34 6.64 36.57 -18.92
N PRO A 35 7.41 35.53 -19.18
CA PRO A 35 6.86 34.33 -19.78
C PRO A 35 5.91 33.69 -18.78
N SER A 36 4.61 33.82 -18.98
CA SER A 36 3.63 32.99 -18.33
C SER A 36 3.86 31.56 -18.86
N SER A 37 4.52 30.73 -18.09
CA SER A 37 4.56 29.29 -18.35
C SER A 37 3.14 28.75 -18.17
N LYS A 38 2.33 28.75 -19.24
CA LYS A 38 1.10 27.96 -19.25
C LYS A 38 1.50 26.51 -19.03
N SER A 39 1.13 25.93 -17.89
CA SER A 39 1.20 24.48 -17.71
C SER A 39 0.35 23.85 -18.81
N GLN A 40 0.98 23.14 -19.71
CA GLN A 40 0.27 22.48 -20.81
C GLN A 40 -0.22 21.11 -20.34
N LEU A 41 -1.37 21.09 -19.66
CA LEU A 41 -2.12 19.84 -19.53
C LEU A 41 -2.65 19.42 -20.90
N PRO A 42 -2.85 18.13 -21.15
CA PRO A 42 -3.31 17.59 -22.45
C PRO A 42 -4.80 17.91 -22.75
N VAL A 43 -5.44 18.74 -21.94
CA VAL A 43 -6.86 19.12 -22.06
C VAL A 43 -7.01 20.65 -22.11
N ASP A 44 -7.98 21.12 -22.88
CA ASP A 44 -8.29 22.55 -23.00
C ASP A 44 -9.28 23.00 -21.89
N LEU A 45 -8.80 22.94 -20.65
CA LEU A 45 -9.53 23.35 -19.45
C LEU A 45 -8.64 24.26 -18.59
N PRO A 46 -9.21 25.24 -17.85
CA PRO A 46 -8.44 26.09 -16.96
C PRO A 46 -7.73 25.27 -15.87
N ARG A 47 -6.42 25.48 -15.70
CA ARG A 47 -5.60 24.71 -14.73
C ARG A 47 -6.15 24.78 -13.29
N GLN A 48 -6.70 25.91 -12.89
CA GLN A 48 -7.30 26.13 -11.57
C GLN A 48 -8.61 25.36 -11.32
N ASP A 49 -9.21 24.77 -12.35
CA ASP A 49 -10.43 23.96 -12.24
C ASP A 49 -10.11 22.46 -12.17
N ILE A 50 -8.84 22.09 -12.35
CA ILE A 50 -8.40 20.70 -12.40
C ILE A 50 -7.48 20.40 -11.19
N LEU A 51 -7.88 19.46 -10.35
CA LEU A 51 -6.96 18.81 -9.39
C LEU A 51 -6.20 17.70 -10.14
N VAL A 52 -4.88 17.85 -10.26
CA VAL A 52 -4.03 16.87 -10.92
C VAL A 52 -3.39 15.95 -9.86
N VAL A 53 -3.65 14.66 -9.97
CA VAL A 53 -3.14 13.63 -9.06
C VAL A 53 -2.27 12.61 -9.80
N ASP A 54 -1.31 12.00 -9.10
CA ASP A 54 -0.43 10.98 -9.67
C ASP A 54 -1.21 9.68 -9.93
N GLN A 55 -1.08 9.15 -11.13
CA GLN A 55 -1.49 7.80 -11.46
C GLN A 55 -0.33 6.84 -11.18
N ILE A 56 -0.55 5.87 -10.31
CA ILE A 56 0.52 4.99 -9.79
C ILE A 56 1.14 4.15 -10.91
N PHE A 57 0.31 3.64 -11.82
CA PHE A 57 0.73 2.85 -12.97
C PHE A 57 -0.07 3.24 -14.22
N ARG A 58 0.55 3.06 -15.38
CA ARG A 58 -0.11 3.30 -16.67
C ARG A 58 -1.14 2.21 -16.92
N TYR A 59 -2.36 2.59 -17.31
CA TYR A 59 -3.40 1.63 -17.65
C TYR A 59 -3.17 1.03 -19.04
N SER A 60 -3.19 -0.29 -19.11
CA SER A 60 -3.08 -1.02 -20.38
C SER A 60 -4.41 -1.15 -21.11
N VAL A 61 -5.53 -1.05 -20.39
CA VAL A 61 -6.91 -1.22 -20.93
C VAL A 61 -7.77 -0.04 -20.48
N VAL A 62 -7.61 1.12 -21.13
CA VAL A 62 -8.28 2.38 -20.76
C VAL A 62 -9.79 2.35 -20.94
N GLU A 63 -10.29 1.61 -21.94
CA GLU A 63 -11.71 1.52 -22.26
C GLU A 63 -12.49 0.49 -21.41
N ASN A 64 -11.85 -0.18 -20.44
CA ASN A 64 -12.50 -1.19 -19.63
C ASN A 64 -12.72 -0.69 -18.20
N PHE A 65 -13.98 -0.47 -17.83
CA PHE A 65 -14.40 -0.06 -16.50
C PHE A 65 -15.05 -1.21 -15.71
N ASN A 66 -14.90 -2.45 -16.16
CA ASN A 66 -15.35 -3.64 -15.42
C ASN A 66 -14.41 -3.92 -14.25
N LEU A 67 -14.52 -3.14 -13.19
CA LEU A 67 -13.65 -3.20 -12.00
C LEU A 67 -13.88 -4.46 -11.15
N TRP A 68 -14.82 -5.31 -11.53
CA TRP A 68 -15.07 -6.63 -10.93
C TRP A 68 -14.23 -7.74 -11.60
N MET A 69 -13.46 -7.43 -12.65
CA MET A 69 -12.55 -8.38 -13.27
C MET A 69 -11.15 -8.26 -12.68
N PRO A 70 -10.45 -9.39 -12.44
CA PRO A 70 -9.04 -9.39 -12.02
C PRO A 70 -8.17 -8.60 -13.01
N GLY A 71 -7.24 -7.79 -12.47
CA GLY A 71 -6.29 -6.98 -13.26
C GLY A 71 -6.83 -5.66 -13.82
N ILE A 72 -8.12 -5.36 -13.66
CA ILE A 72 -8.73 -4.08 -14.06
C ILE A 72 -8.85 -3.05 -12.93
N PRO A 73 -8.88 -3.42 -11.63
CA PRO A 73 -9.05 -2.47 -10.56
C PRO A 73 -8.11 -1.27 -10.63
N SER A 74 -8.66 -0.08 -10.42
CA SER A 74 -7.96 1.20 -10.45
C SER A 74 -8.35 2.01 -9.22
N PRO A 75 -7.42 2.34 -8.33
CA PRO A 75 -7.71 3.11 -7.13
C PRO A 75 -8.42 4.44 -7.40
N THR A 76 -8.02 5.15 -8.47
CA THR A 76 -8.64 6.42 -8.86
C THR A 76 -10.09 6.21 -9.34
N ARG A 77 -10.31 5.25 -10.25
CA ARG A 77 -11.65 4.91 -10.73
C ARG A 77 -12.56 4.47 -9.58
N GLN A 78 -12.07 3.54 -8.74
CA GLN A 78 -12.81 3.04 -7.56
C GLN A 78 -13.19 4.18 -6.60
N GLY A 79 -12.26 5.08 -6.32
CA GLY A 79 -12.51 6.21 -5.42
C GLY A 79 -13.46 7.27 -5.97
N LEU A 80 -13.52 7.47 -7.29
CA LEU A 80 -14.29 8.54 -7.91
C LEU A 80 -15.66 8.13 -8.43
N ILE A 81 -15.79 6.89 -8.97
CA ILE A 81 -17.02 6.46 -9.67
C ILE A 81 -17.73 5.26 -9.03
N MET A 82 -17.09 4.53 -8.09
CA MET A 82 -17.71 3.39 -7.42
C MET A 82 -18.11 3.71 -5.99
N ASP A 83 -18.94 2.86 -5.38
CA ASP A 83 -19.27 2.91 -3.96
C ASP A 83 -19.54 1.53 -3.38
N SER A 84 -19.46 1.43 -2.03
CA SER A 84 -19.72 0.23 -1.26
C SER A 84 -20.51 0.55 0.02
N LEU A 85 -20.87 -0.47 0.81
CA LEU A 85 -21.72 -0.26 1.98
C LEU A 85 -20.99 0.52 3.10
N TRP A 86 -19.71 0.15 3.35
CA TRP A 86 -18.90 0.71 4.43
C TRP A 86 -17.47 0.97 3.98
N TYR A 87 -16.78 1.82 4.75
CA TYR A 87 -15.33 2.07 4.65
C TYR A 87 -14.72 2.03 6.04
N ILE A 88 -13.45 1.67 6.14
CA ILE A 88 -12.65 1.88 7.35
C ILE A 88 -11.79 3.11 7.15
N ASP A 89 -11.90 4.06 8.06
CA ASP A 89 -10.93 5.15 8.16
C ASP A 89 -9.62 4.59 8.71
N GLN A 90 -8.57 4.65 7.92
CA GLN A 90 -7.28 4.05 8.26
C GLN A 90 -6.50 4.82 9.33
N GLU A 91 -6.88 6.06 9.63
CA GLU A 91 -6.29 6.83 10.72
C GLU A 91 -6.91 6.48 12.08
N THR A 92 -8.22 6.30 12.11
CA THR A 92 -8.98 6.14 13.35
C THR A 92 -9.45 4.71 13.62
N GLY A 93 -9.44 3.85 12.59
CA GLY A 93 -10.05 2.52 12.64
C GLY A 93 -11.59 2.52 12.67
N GLN A 94 -12.21 3.69 12.55
CA GLN A 94 -13.66 3.80 12.60
C GLN A 94 -14.31 3.40 11.28
N GLN A 95 -15.43 2.72 11.37
CA GLN A 95 -16.28 2.42 10.24
C GLN A 95 -17.07 3.65 9.79
N ILE A 96 -16.97 3.97 8.50
CA ILE A 96 -17.78 5.02 7.86
C ILE A 96 -18.94 4.34 7.14
N ASN A 97 -20.18 4.69 7.52
CA ASN A 97 -21.38 4.22 6.85
C ASN A 97 -21.59 5.00 5.54
N SER A 98 -21.33 4.37 4.41
CA SER A 98 -21.47 4.97 3.07
C SER A 98 -22.84 4.70 2.48
N LEU A 99 -23.03 3.68 1.67
CA LEU A 99 -24.35 3.29 1.14
C LEU A 99 -25.28 2.72 2.22
N SER A 100 -24.73 2.21 3.31
CA SER A 100 -25.51 1.83 4.48
C SER A 100 -25.70 3.03 5.43
N THR A 101 -26.81 3.04 6.17
CA THR A 101 -27.11 4.08 7.19
C THR A 101 -26.54 3.73 8.56
N ALA A 102 -26.17 2.48 8.80
CA ALA A 102 -25.68 1.96 10.08
C ALA A 102 -24.74 0.77 9.85
N SER A 103 -24.07 0.32 10.91
CA SER A 103 -23.40 -0.97 10.94
C SER A 103 -24.41 -2.10 10.66
N PRO A 104 -23.97 -3.26 10.12
CA PRO A 104 -24.88 -4.38 9.92
C PRO A 104 -25.42 -4.90 11.25
N SER A 105 -26.63 -5.46 11.25
CA SER A 105 -27.15 -6.20 12.39
C SER A 105 -27.18 -7.69 12.09
N TYR A 106 -26.75 -8.51 13.05
CA TYR A 106 -26.77 -9.97 12.96
C TYR A 106 -27.81 -10.56 13.91
N ASN A 107 -28.31 -11.76 13.58
CA ASN A 107 -28.98 -12.59 14.55
C ASN A 107 -27.99 -13.21 15.56
N GLU A 108 -28.48 -13.89 16.59
CA GLU A 108 -27.65 -14.39 17.71
C GLU A 108 -26.56 -15.39 17.29
N ASP A 109 -26.81 -16.18 16.24
CA ASP A 109 -25.89 -17.22 15.74
C ASP A 109 -25.06 -16.78 14.51
N PHE A 110 -25.15 -15.50 14.12
CA PHE A 110 -24.43 -14.91 12.97
C PHE A 110 -24.68 -15.62 11.65
N THR A 111 -25.83 -16.30 11.48
CA THR A 111 -26.25 -16.92 10.22
C THR A 111 -27.11 -16.00 9.37
N GLN A 112 -27.51 -14.85 9.90
CA GLN A 112 -28.28 -13.84 9.16
C GLN A 112 -27.72 -12.44 9.43
N MET A 113 -27.49 -11.68 8.34
CA MET A 113 -27.07 -10.27 8.40
C MET A 113 -28.13 -9.38 7.75
N THR A 114 -28.55 -8.33 8.46
CA THR A 114 -29.46 -7.29 7.94
C THR A 114 -28.72 -6.01 7.65
N VAL A 115 -28.92 -5.44 6.47
CA VAL A 115 -28.35 -4.16 6.01
C VAL A 115 -29.46 -3.14 5.79
N LYS A 116 -29.28 -1.94 6.31
CA LYS A 116 -30.13 -0.77 6.06
C LYS A 116 -29.42 0.19 5.09
N LEU A 117 -29.99 0.37 3.91
CA LEU A 117 -29.43 1.24 2.88
C LEU A 117 -29.87 2.68 3.05
N ARG A 118 -29.03 3.58 2.55
CA ARG A 118 -29.32 5.01 2.46
C ARG A 118 -30.29 5.26 1.31
N SER A 119 -31.36 6.01 1.56
CA SER A 119 -32.19 6.59 0.53
C SER A 119 -31.52 7.85 -0.09
N GLU A 120 -32.06 8.36 -1.17
CA GLU A 120 -31.61 9.61 -1.83
C GLU A 120 -30.20 9.56 -2.44
N VAL A 121 -29.66 8.36 -2.66
CA VAL A 121 -28.43 8.11 -3.42
C VAL A 121 -28.79 7.69 -4.84
N TYR A 122 -28.14 8.29 -5.83
CA TYR A 122 -28.50 8.11 -7.24
C TYR A 122 -27.28 7.80 -8.10
N TRP A 123 -27.47 6.91 -9.07
CA TRP A 123 -26.53 6.71 -10.15
C TRP A 123 -26.42 7.98 -11.03
N SER A 124 -25.32 8.14 -11.78
CA SER A 124 -25.06 9.34 -12.60
C SER A 124 -26.05 9.56 -13.75
N ASP A 125 -26.79 8.51 -14.11
CA ASP A 125 -27.88 8.58 -15.10
C ASP A 125 -29.26 8.93 -14.49
N GLY A 126 -29.32 9.20 -13.19
CA GLY A 126 -30.50 9.63 -12.45
C GLY A 126 -31.34 8.50 -11.89
N VAL A 127 -30.95 7.24 -12.06
CA VAL A 127 -31.64 6.08 -11.44
C VAL A 127 -31.26 6.01 -9.96
N GLU A 128 -32.26 5.78 -9.09
CA GLU A 128 -32.03 5.65 -7.66
C GLU A 128 -31.33 4.35 -7.32
N PHE A 129 -30.33 4.41 -6.40
CA PHE A 129 -29.70 3.22 -5.83
C PHE A 129 -30.64 2.60 -4.77
N THR A 130 -30.92 1.30 -4.89
CA THR A 130 -31.84 0.58 -3.99
C THR A 130 -31.32 -0.81 -3.62
N ALA A 131 -32.08 -1.50 -2.79
CA ALA A 131 -31.86 -2.91 -2.45
C ALA A 131 -31.80 -3.84 -3.67
N ASP A 132 -32.44 -3.45 -4.78
CA ASP A 132 -32.36 -4.21 -6.03
C ASP A 132 -30.94 -4.27 -6.59
N ASP A 133 -30.17 -3.18 -6.50
CA ASP A 133 -28.78 -3.15 -6.97
C ASP A 133 -27.87 -4.02 -6.10
N LEU A 134 -28.03 -3.99 -4.77
CA LEU A 134 -27.26 -4.82 -3.86
C LEU A 134 -27.55 -6.31 -4.08
N VAL A 135 -28.83 -6.69 -4.13
CA VAL A 135 -29.24 -8.09 -4.39
C VAL A 135 -28.73 -8.56 -5.74
N PHE A 136 -28.87 -7.71 -6.77
CA PHE A 136 -28.36 -8.01 -8.11
C PHE A 136 -26.82 -8.20 -8.08
N THR A 137 -26.08 -7.27 -7.47
CA THR A 137 -24.62 -7.34 -7.40
C THR A 137 -24.16 -8.67 -6.80
N VAL A 138 -24.72 -9.07 -5.66
CA VAL A 138 -24.36 -10.33 -5.00
C VAL A 138 -24.64 -11.54 -5.88
N ASN A 139 -25.84 -11.60 -6.46
CA ASN A 139 -26.23 -12.75 -7.29
C ASN A 139 -25.44 -12.82 -8.61
N ASN A 140 -25.15 -11.66 -9.23
CA ASN A 140 -24.35 -11.61 -10.45
C ASN A 140 -22.92 -12.08 -10.20
N LEU A 141 -22.28 -11.61 -9.11
CA LEU A 141 -20.93 -12.04 -8.75
C LEU A 141 -20.88 -13.53 -8.42
N LYS A 142 -21.83 -14.05 -7.62
CA LYS A 142 -21.93 -15.50 -7.32
C LYS A 142 -22.05 -16.36 -8.57
N SER A 143 -22.81 -15.88 -9.55
CA SER A 143 -23.12 -16.66 -10.78
C SER A 143 -22.00 -16.63 -11.82
N ASN A 144 -20.98 -15.79 -11.63
CA ASN A 144 -19.88 -15.60 -12.59
C ASN A 144 -18.51 -15.90 -11.96
N PRO A 145 -18.13 -17.20 -11.85
CA PRO A 145 -16.81 -17.60 -11.33
C PRO A 145 -15.69 -16.97 -12.16
N GLY A 146 -14.75 -16.34 -11.50
CA GLY A 146 -13.65 -15.58 -12.15
C GLY A 146 -13.81 -14.07 -12.04
N MET A 147 -14.98 -13.54 -11.68
CA MET A 147 -15.12 -12.18 -11.19
C MET A 147 -14.58 -12.06 -9.75
N LEU A 148 -14.07 -10.91 -9.38
CA LEU A 148 -13.64 -10.62 -8.01
C LEU A 148 -14.82 -10.84 -7.04
N TRP A 149 -14.53 -11.34 -5.84
CA TRP A 149 -15.47 -11.69 -4.74
C TRP A 149 -16.44 -12.84 -5.05
N SER A 150 -16.42 -13.41 -6.25
CA SER A 150 -17.30 -14.54 -6.60
C SER A 150 -17.11 -15.72 -5.65
N THR A 151 -15.86 -16.10 -5.37
CA THR A 151 -15.52 -17.23 -4.49
C THR A 151 -16.00 -17.00 -3.06
N GLU A 152 -15.74 -15.83 -2.50
CA GLU A 152 -16.11 -15.48 -1.12
C GLU A 152 -17.63 -15.39 -0.97
N LEU A 153 -18.31 -14.75 -1.92
CA LEU A 153 -19.76 -14.65 -1.88
C LEU A 153 -20.42 -16.04 -2.06
N GLU A 154 -19.87 -16.89 -2.93
CA GLU A 154 -20.38 -18.28 -3.06
C GLU A 154 -20.08 -19.08 -1.79
N LEU A 155 -18.92 -18.91 -1.16
CA LEU A 155 -18.56 -19.60 0.08
C LEU A 155 -19.53 -19.27 1.21
N PHE A 156 -19.83 -17.98 1.41
CA PHE A 156 -20.54 -17.52 2.61
C PHE A 156 -22.04 -17.33 2.42
N VAL A 157 -22.51 -16.91 1.23
CA VAL A 157 -23.92 -16.52 1.03
C VAL A 157 -24.76 -17.68 0.54
N LYS A 158 -25.73 -18.10 1.37
CA LYS A 158 -26.80 -19.02 0.96
C LYS A 158 -27.80 -18.30 0.06
N GLU A 159 -28.34 -17.18 0.53
CA GLU A 159 -29.34 -16.38 -0.18
C GLU A 159 -29.25 -14.91 0.24
N VAL A 160 -29.60 -13.99 -0.68
CA VAL A 160 -29.75 -12.56 -0.41
C VAL A 160 -31.16 -12.12 -0.80
N LYS A 161 -31.86 -11.42 0.09
CA LYS A 161 -33.29 -11.07 -0.07
C LYS A 161 -33.51 -9.58 0.11
N LYS A 162 -34.23 -8.98 -0.83
CA LYS A 162 -34.83 -7.66 -0.66
C LYS A 162 -36.06 -7.79 0.28
N VAL A 163 -36.06 -6.99 1.35
CA VAL A 163 -37.24 -6.85 2.24
C VAL A 163 -38.09 -5.68 1.78
N ASP A 164 -37.47 -4.54 1.57
CA ASP A 164 -38.04 -3.32 0.99
C ASP A 164 -36.97 -2.60 0.14
N ASN A 165 -37.24 -1.39 -0.34
CA ASN A 165 -36.30 -0.67 -1.21
C ASN A 165 -34.96 -0.34 -0.52
N TYR A 166 -34.90 -0.36 0.82
CA TYR A 166 -33.71 0.05 1.57
C TYR A 166 -33.33 -0.95 2.66
N THR A 167 -33.89 -2.16 2.63
CA THR A 167 -33.56 -3.22 3.57
C THR A 167 -33.25 -4.52 2.83
N VAL A 168 -32.07 -5.09 3.12
CA VAL A 168 -31.61 -6.37 2.56
C VAL A 168 -31.23 -7.31 3.69
N ILE A 169 -31.61 -8.58 3.57
CA ILE A 169 -31.21 -9.67 4.46
C ILE A 169 -30.34 -10.65 3.68
N PHE A 170 -29.20 -10.98 4.28
CA PHE A 170 -28.34 -12.07 3.85
C PHE A 170 -28.55 -13.28 4.75
N GLU A 171 -28.89 -14.42 4.15
CA GLU A 171 -28.83 -15.72 4.80
C GLU A 171 -27.46 -16.32 4.51
N LEU A 172 -26.70 -16.65 5.54
CA LEU A 172 -25.37 -17.23 5.41
C LEU A 172 -25.43 -18.76 5.45
N LYS A 173 -24.45 -19.42 4.87
CA LYS A 173 -24.34 -20.90 4.87
C LYS A 173 -23.94 -21.42 6.26
N ASP A 174 -23.05 -20.66 6.92
CA ASP A 174 -22.53 -20.95 8.25
C ASP A 174 -22.46 -19.67 9.08
N SER A 175 -22.26 -19.78 10.39
CA SER A 175 -22.05 -18.65 11.30
C SER A 175 -20.83 -17.82 10.84
N ASN A 176 -21.03 -16.54 10.57
CA ASN A 176 -19.97 -15.63 10.16
C ASN A 176 -20.19 -14.20 10.68
N PRO A 177 -19.63 -13.83 11.84
CA PRO A 177 -19.77 -12.49 12.41
C PRO A 177 -19.00 -11.39 11.65
N ARG A 178 -18.23 -11.79 10.62
CA ARG A 178 -17.36 -10.90 9.82
C ARG A 178 -17.79 -10.77 8.37
N PHE A 179 -18.93 -11.34 8.00
CA PHE A 179 -19.35 -11.36 6.59
C PHE A 179 -19.44 -9.95 5.98
N HIS A 180 -19.82 -8.94 6.77
CA HIS A 180 -19.90 -7.55 6.33
C HIS A 180 -18.56 -6.98 5.84
N TYR A 181 -17.44 -7.59 6.20
CA TYR A 181 -16.12 -7.18 5.73
C TYR A 181 -15.95 -7.32 4.21
N GLN A 182 -16.72 -8.17 3.56
CA GLN A 182 -16.74 -8.26 2.09
C GLN A 182 -17.19 -6.95 1.45
N PHE A 183 -18.06 -6.19 2.12
CA PHE A 183 -18.63 -4.92 1.67
C PHE A 183 -18.00 -3.70 2.35
N THR A 184 -16.95 -3.91 3.12
CA THR A 184 -16.22 -2.84 3.80
C THR A 184 -14.92 -2.55 3.06
N VAL A 185 -14.81 -1.35 2.49
CA VAL A 185 -13.60 -0.95 1.76
C VAL A 185 -12.48 -0.63 2.73
N ARG A 186 -11.42 -1.38 2.63
CA ARG A 186 -10.13 -1.21 3.34
C ARG A 186 -9.04 -0.93 2.30
N TYR A 187 -8.75 -1.89 1.44
CA TYR A 187 -8.03 -1.76 0.17
C TYR A 187 -9.01 -1.81 -1.00
N ASN A 188 -9.88 -2.80 -0.98
CA ASN A 188 -10.90 -3.09 -1.95
C ASN A 188 -12.10 -3.71 -1.22
N GLY A 189 -13.27 -3.71 -1.84
CA GLY A 189 -14.49 -4.28 -1.30
C GLY A 189 -15.47 -4.54 -2.44
N VAL A 190 -16.60 -5.17 -2.15
CA VAL A 190 -17.64 -5.40 -3.15
C VAL A 190 -18.24 -4.06 -3.57
N TRP A 191 -17.93 -3.64 -4.79
CA TRP A 191 -18.50 -2.45 -5.42
C TRP A 191 -19.89 -2.76 -5.97
N MET A 192 -20.82 -1.80 -5.84
CA MET A 192 -22.17 -1.99 -6.33
C MET A 192 -22.25 -1.92 -7.85
N GLN A 193 -23.08 -2.77 -8.46
CA GLN A 193 -23.39 -2.77 -9.90
C GLN A 193 -24.76 -2.16 -10.14
N PRO A 194 -24.91 -1.23 -11.12
CA PRO A 194 -26.23 -0.71 -11.50
C PRO A 194 -27.05 -1.83 -12.19
N LYS A 195 -28.04 -2.38 -11.47
CA LYS A 195 -28.90 -3.46 -11.97
C LYS A 195 -29.50 -3.14 -13.33
N HIS A 196 -30.00 -1.91 -13.52
CA HIS A 196 -30.65 -1.48 -14.75
C HIS A 196 -29.73 -1.55 -15.99
N VAL A 197 -28.43 -1.48 -15.81
CA VAL A 197 -27.43 -1.66 -16.87
C VAL A 197 -27.04 -3.13 -17.02
N TRP A 198 -26.62 -3.77 -15.92
CA TRP A 198 -25.99 -5.08 -15.96
C TRP A 198 -26.95 -6.24 -16.17
N GLN A 199 -28.25 -6.12 -15.81
CA GLN A 199 -29.24 -7.20 -15.98
C GLN A 199 -29.44 -7.63 -17.43
N ASN A 200 -29.08 -6.78 -18.40
CA ASN A 200 -29.22 -7.04 -19.83
C ASN A 200 -27.90 -7.48 -20.49
N VAL A 201 -26.83 -7.64 -19.71
CA VAL A 201 -25.52 -8.04 -20.20
C VAL A 201 -25.49 -9.54 -20.36
N ALA A 202 -25.23 -10.01 -21.58
CA ALA A 202 -25.23 -11.46 -21.92
C ALA A 202 -24.02 -12.18 -21.29
N ASP A 203 -22.86 -11.51 -21.24
CA ASP A 203 -21.63 -12.04 -20.62
C ASP A 203 -20.98 -10.97 -19.75
N PRO A 204 -21.20 -11.03 -18.42
CA PRO A 204 -20.61 -10.07 -17.46
C PRO A 204 -19.08 -10.05 -17.45
N MET A 205 -18.42 -11.14 -17.80
CA MET A 205 -16.96 -11.24 -17.75
C MET A 205 -16.26 -10.49 -18.89
N THR A 206 -16.91 -10.36 -20.04
CA THR A 206 -16.37 -9.66 -21.20
C THR A 206 -16.94 -8.25 -21.38
N PHE A 207 -17.92 -7.88 -20.57
CA PHE A 207 -18.55 -6.56 -20.60
C PHE A 207 -17.60 -5.47 -20.14
N LYS A 208 -17.35 -4.47 -20.96
CA LYS A 208 -16.38 -3.38 -20.65
C LYS A 208 -16.93 -2.30 -19.73
N PHE A 209 -18.24 -2.22 -19.52
CA PHE A 209 -18.91 -1.18 -18.73
C PHE A 209 -18.44 0.25 -19.12
N ASN A 210 -18.48 0.55 -20.42
CA ASN A 210 -18.00 1.82 -20.97
C ASN A 210 -19.08 2.48 -21.86
N PRO A 211 -19.51 3.74 -21.59
CA PRO A 211 -19.12 4.55 -20.43
C PRO A 211 -19.67 3.99 -19.11
N PRO A 212 -18.96 4.17 -17.99
CA PRO A 212 -19.42 3.70 -16.68
C PRO A 212 -20.54 4.60 -16.15
N VAL A 213 -21.57 3.98 -15.56
CA VAL A 213 -22.56 4.69 -14.75
C VAL A 213 -22.03 4.79 -13.34
N SER A 214 -21.80 6.01 -12.85
CA SER A 214 -21.13 6.31 -11.57
C SER A 214 -22.09 6.34 -10.40
N LEU A 215 -21.67 5.79 -9.26
CA LEU A 215 -22.31 5.96 -7.95
C LEU A 215 -21.54 6.95 -7.05
N GLY A 216 -20.31 7.29 -7.43
CA GLY A 216 -19.48 8.30 -6.76
C GLY A 216 -19.83 9.74 -7.16
N ALA A 217 -19.09 10.72 -6.61
CA ALA A 217 -19.30 12.14 -6.84
C ALA A 217 -18.79 12.64 -8.20
N TYR A 218 -18.10 11.80 -8.95
CA TYR A 218 -17.54 12.11 -10.27
C TYR A 218 -18.04 11.13 -11.32
N GLU A 219 -17.99 11.57 -12.57
CA GLU A 219 -18.24 10.75 -13.75
C GLU A 219 -17.00 10.78 -14.66
N TYR A 220 -16.77 9.71 -15.39
CA TYR A 220 -15.70 9.66 -16.39
C TYR A 220 -15.97 10.66 -17.51
N ALA A 221 -14.96 11.43 -17.91
CA ALA A 221 -15.07 12.44 -18.94
C ALA A 221 -14.22 12.14 -20.18
N ASP A 222 -12.95 11.77 -19.99
CA ASP A 222 -12.00 11.55 -21.10
C ASP A 222 -10.75 10.79 -20.63
N SER A 223 -9.94 10.26 -21.56
CA SER A 223 -8.65 9.65 -21.27
C SER A 223 -7.71 9.65 -22.47
N ASP A 224 -6.43 9.53 -22.20
CA ASP A 224 -5.44 9.19 -23.21
C ASP A 224 -5.58 7.74 -23.66
N PRO A 225 -5.72 7.44 -24.96
CA PRO A 225 -5.84 6.08 -25.46
C PRO A 225 -4.65 5.17 -25.11
N SER A 226 -3.47 5.77 -24.81
CA SER A 226 -2.28 5.03 -24.37
C SER A 226 -2.19 4.87 -22.85
N GLY A 227 -3.18 5.37 -22.09
CA GLY A 227 -3.31 5.18 -20.65
C GLY A 227 -2.42 6.05 -19.78
N TYR A 228 -1.94 7.18 -20.29
CA TYR A 228 -1.12 8.11 -19.51
C TYR A 228 -1.92 9.04 -18.63
N TRP A 229 -3.19 9.31 -18.96
CA TRP A 229 -4.04 10.12 -18.10
C TRP A 229 -5.51 9.76 -18.27
N GLU A 230 -6.30 10.08 -17.23
CA GLU A 230 -7.77 10.01 -17.20
C GLU A 230 -8.32 11.28 -16.57
N LEU A 231 -9.43 11.76 -17.10
CA LEU A 231 -10.16 12.93 -16.64
C LEU A 231 -11.53 12.54 -16.10
N PHE A 232 -11.84 13.02 -14.91
CA PHE A 232 -13.13 12.85 -14.26
C PHE A 232 -13.73 14.24 -14.02
N LYS A 233 -15.03 14.35 -14.26
CA LYS A 233 -15.80 15.57 -14.05
C LYS A 233 -16.72 15.38 -12.87
N ARG A 234 -16.81 16.40 -12.00
CA ARG A 234 -17.77 16.41 -10.92
C ARG A 234 -19.20 16.34 -11.47
N ARG A 235 -20.03 15.46 -10.92
CA ARG A 235 -21.45 15.36 -11.23
C ARG A 235 -22.17 16.65 -10.88
N LYS A 236 -23.25 16.99 -11.61
CA LYS A 236 -24.09 18.16 -11.30
C LYS A 236 -24.90 17.94 -10.02
N ASP A 237 -25.26 16.70 -9.76
CA ASP A 237 -26.04 16.23 -8.61
C ASP A 237 -25.16 15.54 -7.55
N TRP A 238 -23.93 16.04 -7.38
CA TRP A 238 -22.95 15.47 -6.44
C TRP A 238 -23.50 15.36 -5.00
N GLU A 239 -24.43 16.21 -4.59
CA GLU A 239 -25.11 16.15 -3.29
C GLU A 239 -25.92 14.87 -3.09
N ARG A 240 -26.29 14.18 -4.18
CA ARG A 240 -27.05 12.91 -4.16
C ARG A 240 -26.13 11.69 -4.21
N THR A 241 -24.88 11.86 -3.82
CA THR A 241 -23.87 10.80 -3.68
C THR A 241 -23.43 10.69 -2.23
N THR A 242 -22.94 9.53 -1.81
CA THR A 242 -22.50 9.35 -0.41
C THR A 242 -21.34 10.29 -0.03
N PRO A 243 -20.31 10.54 -0.87
CA PRO A 243 -19.31 11.55 -0.55
C PRO A 243 -19.92 12.95 -0.38
N GLY A 244 -20.86 13.33 -1.21
CA GLY A 244 -21.56 14.62 -1.11
C GLY A 244 -22.39 14.73 0.16
N ILE A 245 -23.18 13.69 0.51
CA ILE A 245 -24.00 13.63 1.72
C ILE A 245 -23.12 13.68 2.98
N LEU A 246 -22.02 12.93 3.02
CA LEU A 246 -21.17 12.80 4.19
C LEU A 246 -20.25 14.00 4.43
N THR A 247 -19.80 14.67 3.35
CA THR A 247 -18.87 15.78 3.48
C THR A 247 -19.53 17.15 3.36
N GLY A 248 -20.66 17.24 2.67
CA GLY A 248 -21.32 18.52 2.33
C GLY A 248 -20.52 19.42 1.40
N LYS A 249 -19.47 18.87 0.74
CA LYS A 249 -18.53 19.61 -0.09
C LYS A 249 -18.51 19.12 -1.53
N PRO A 250 -18.44 20.04 -2.51
CA PRO A 250 -18.47 19.66 -3.92
C PRO A 250 -17.17 19.06 -4.44
N GLY A 251 -16.01 19.38 -3.82
CA GLY A 251 -14.70 19.07 -4.37
C GLY A 251 -14.36 19.85 -5.66
N PRO A 252 -13.23 19.56 -6.33
CA PRO A 252 -12.80 20.17 -7.57
C PRO A 252 -13.79 19.95 -8.73
N PRO A 253 -13.93 20.90 -9.68
CA PRO A 253 -14.73 20.68 -10.89
C PRO A 253 -14.26 19.49 -11.73
N TYR A 254 -12.94 19.29 -11.80
CA TYR A 254 -12.32 18.18 -12.50
C TYR A 254 -11.20 17.57 -11.67
N ILE A 255 -11.02 16.25 -11.82
CA ILE A 255 -9.85 15.52 -11.30
C ILE A 255 -9.18 14.85 -12.48
N MET A 256 -7.88 15.07 -12.63
CA MET A 256 -7.06 14.43 -13.66
C MET A 256 -6.02 13.53 -13.01
N SER A 257 -6.06 12.26 -13.34
CA SER A 257 -5.06 11.27 -12.92
C SER A 257 -4.01 11.14 -14.02
N VAL A 258 -2.71 11.35 -13.71
CA VAL A 258 -1.64 11.40 -14.73
C VAL A 258 -0.47 10.50 -14.34
N PHE A 259 -0.04 9.66 -15.26
CA PHE A 259 1.12 8.79 -15.08
C PHE A 259 2.41 9.50 -15.48
N TYR A 260 3.21 9.89 -14.51
CA TYR A 260 4.52 10.51 -14.75
C TYR A 260 5.67 9.50 -14.77
N GLY A 261 5.49 8.29 -14.23
CA GLY A 261 6.51 7.24 -14.16
C GLY A 261 7.42 7.39 -12.93
N ASP A 262 8.70 7.71 -13.13
CA ASP A 262 9.70 7.74 -12.07
C ASP A 262 9.60 8.97 -11.13
N SER A 263 10.24 8.88 -9.96
CA SER A 263 10.23 9.94 -8.93
C SER A 263 10.79 11.27 -9.42
N GLY A 264 11.78 11.26 -10.32
CA GLY A 264 12.36 12.49 -10.87
C GLY A 264 11.37 13.27 -11.73
N ARG A 265 10.59 12.60 -12.59
CA ARG A 265 9.54 13.23 -13.40
C ARG A 265 8.40 13.77 -12.52
N LYS A 266 7.98 13.01 -11.51
CA LYS A 266 6.98 13.45 -10.52
C LYS A 266 7.47 14.71 -9.78
N ALA A 267 8.71 14.72 -9.33
CA ALA A 267 9.31 15.89 -8.68
C ALA A 267 9.32 17.12 -9.60
N MET A 268 9.71 16.96 -10.87
CA MET A 268 9.69 18.06 -11.83
C MET A 268 8.27 18.59 -12.10
N ALA A 269 7.26 17.71 -12.13
CA ALA A 269 5.87 18.11 -12.29
C ALA A 269 5.36 18.93 -11.09
N ILE A 270 5.68 18.51 -9.84
CA ILE A 270 5.39 19.31 -8.63
C ILE A 270 6.11 20.68 -8.69
N ILE A 271 7.41 20.70 -9.01
CA ILE A 271 8.21 21.93 -9.07
C ILE A 271 7.67 22.93 -10.11
N ARG A 272 7.00 22.44 -11.15
CA ARG A 272 6.36 23.25 -12.19
C ARG A 272 4.88 23.54 -11.93
N HIS A 273 4.32 23.09 -10.81
CA HIS A 273 2.89 23.18 -10.49
C HIS A 273 1.99 22.45 -11.50
N GLU A 274 2.51 21.42 -12.18
CA GLU A 274 1.78 20.57 -13.12
C GLU A 274 1.08 19.39 -12.41
N LEU A 275 1.52 19.06 -11.19
CA LEU A 275 1.00 17.98 -10.36
C LEU A 275 0.71 18.53 -8.96
N ASP A 276 -0.51 18.34 -8.45
CA ASP A 276 -0.94 18.88 -7.16
C ASP A 276 -0.75 17.87 -6.01
N MET A 277 -0.85 16.57 -6.32
CA MET A 277 -0.72 15.51 -5.32
C MET A 277 -0.03 14.29 -5.91
N VAL A 278 1.02 13.81 -5.25
CA VAL A 278 1.72 12.58 -5.58
C VAL A 278 1.62 11.57 -4.44
N GLN A 279 1.42 10.29 -4.78
CA GLN A 279 1.31 9.21 -3.79
C GLN A 279 2.62 8.90 -3.08
N ASN A 280 3.71 8.88 -3.83
CA ASN A 280 5.03 8.63 -3.30
C ASN A 280 6.11 9.05 -4.28
N VAL A 281 7.22 9.50 -3.71
CA VAL A 281 8.50 9.70 -4.40
C VAL A 281 9.62 9.15 -3.52
N ASP A 282 10.82 8.98 -4.09
CA ASP A 282 11.97 8.67 -3.26
C ASP A 282 12.44 9.88 -2.44
N TYR A 283 13.31 9.61 -1.47
CA TYR A 283 13.78 10.62 -0.53
C TYR A 283 14.49 11.79 -1.23
N GLU A 284 15.33 11.52 -2.22
CA GLU A 284 16.09 12.52 -2.95
C GLU A 284 15.19 13.43 -3.78
N ALA A 285 14.20 12.85 -4.45
CA ALA A 285 13.19 13.62 -5.21
C ALA A 285 12.35 14.49 -4.27
N PHE A 286 11.95 13.96 -3.09
CA PHE A 286 11.24 14.73 -2.09
C PHE A 286 12.06 15.93 -1.57
N GLN A 287 13.34 15.73 -1.27
CA GLN A 287 14.24 16.82 -0.85
C GLN A 287 14.39 17.89 -1.96
N ALA A 288 14.44 17.47 -3.21
CA ALA A 288 14.48 18.40 -4.35
C ALA A 288 13.19 19.24 -4.46
N ILE A 289 12.02 18.62 -4.24
CA ILE A 289 10.72 19.32 -4.20
C ILE A 289 10.72 20.36 -3.08
N LEU A 290 11.03 19.98 -1.85
CA LEU A 290 11.03 20.90 -0.71
C LEU A 290 11.94 22.11 -0.93
N LYS A 291 13.10 21.90 -1.54
CA LYS A 291 14.06 22.96 -1.82
C LYS A 291 13.57 23.95 -2.88
N LYS A 292 12.76 23.50 -3.84
CA LYS A 292 12.37 24.26 -5.04
C LYS A 292 10.93 24.80 -4.99
N THR A 293 10.06 24.20 -4.17
CA THR A 293 8.62 24.49 -4.16
C THR A 293 8.16 24.78 -2.73
N PRO A 294 8.18 26.06 -2.29
CA PRO A 294 7.78 26.45 -0.93
C PRO A 294 6.31 26.11 -0.59
N THR A 295 5.46 25.90 -1.59
CA THR A 295 4.05 25.51 -1.46
C THR A 295 3.86 24.00 -1.29
N ALA A 296 4.91 23.22 -1.47
CA ALA A 296 4.86 21.78 -1.33
C ALA A 296 5.16 21.31 0.10
N ARG A 297 4.45 20.28 0.52
CA ARG A 297 4.69 19.57 1.79
C ARG A 297 4.28 18.10 1.67
N SER A 298 4.74 17.29 2.62
CA SER A 298 4.18 15.97 2.86
C SER A 298 3.35 15.96 4.15
N TRP A 299 3.03 14.79 4.73
CA TRP A 299 2.18 14.63 5.90
C TRP A 299 2.64 15.48 7.09
N TYR A 300 3.89 15.32 7.53
CA TYR A 300 4.49 16.22 8.52
C TYR A 300 5.17 17.40 7.82
N LYS A 301 5.13 18.56 8.45
CA LYS A 301 5.81 19.76 7.97
C LYS A 301 7.34 19.63 8.05
N GLU A 302 7.83 18.93 9.07
CA GLU A 302 9.24 18.70 9.36
C GLU A 302 9.56 17.21 9.36
N PHE A 303 10.84 16.84 9.54
CA PHE A 303 11.24 15.43 9.67
C PHE A 303 10.37 14.70 10.70
N PRO A 304 9.88 13.50 10.37
CA PRO A 304 10.21 12.63 9.22
C PRO A 304 9.38 12.86 7.94
N TRP A 305 8.61 13.89 7.81
CA TRP A 305 7.76 14.34 6.69
C TRP A 305 6.76 13.33 6.18
N ALA A 306 7.19 12.09 5.97
CA ALA A 306 6.41 11.05 5.30
C ALA A 306 5.14 10.67 6.09
N TYR A 307 4.09 10.23 5.38
CA TYR A 307 2.93 9.57 5.96
C TYR A 307 3.32 8.16 6.44
N PRO A 308 3.17 7.86 7.75
CA PRO A 308 3.70 6.63 8.32
C PRO A 308 2.66 5.54 8.61
N ASN A 309 1.36 5.80 8.37
CA ASN A 309 0.25 4.98 8.89
C ASN A 309 -0.43 4.12 7.82
N GLU A 310 0.23 3.84 6.69
CA GLU A 310 -0.30 2.86 5.74
C GLU A 310 -0.33 1.46 6.37
N GLN A 311 -1.42 0.73 6.14
CA GLN A 311 -1.71 -0.56 6.77
C GLN A 311 -0.97 -1.73 6.09
N SER A 312 0.33 -1.56 5.85
CA SER A 312 1.19 -2.59 5.27
C SER A 312 2.61 -2.46 5.79
N ALA A 313 3.29 -3.57 6.01
CA ALA A 313 4.72 -3.61 6.27
C ALA A 313 5.49 -4.16 5.06
N ARG A 314 6.78 -3.87 5.02
CA ARG A 314 7.71 -4.36 4.01
C ARG A 314 8.45 -5.57 4.54
N TYR A 315 8.69 -6.55 3.67
CA TYR A 315 9.35 -7.77 4.06
C TYR A 315 10.20 -8.36 2.94
N PHE A 316 11.19 -9.15 3.33
CA PHE A 316 11.84 -10.12 2.46
C PHE A 316 11.20 -11.48 2.71
N GLY A 317 10.70 -12.09 1.65
CA GLY A 317 10.05 -13.40 1.69
C GLY A 317 10.83 -14.44 0.88
N PHE A 318 10.62 -15.70 1.23
CA PHE A 318 11.20 -16.86 0.55
C PHE A 318 10.10 -17.82 0.16
N ASN A 319 10.22 -18.48 -0.98
CA ASN A 319 9.26 -19.48 -1.41
C ASN A 319 9.43 -20.74 -0.59
N LEU A 320 8.47 -21.04 0.29
CA LEU A 320 8.48 -22.20 1.17
C LEU A 320 7.77 -23.44 0.57
N GLY A 321 7.17 -23.28 -0.61
CA GLY A 321 6.53 -24.38 -1.35
C GLY A 321 7.49 -25.20 -2.21
N SER A 322 8.78 -24.87 -2.21
CA SER A 322 9.85 -25.58 -2.88
C SER A 322 10.83 -26.15 -1.86
N GLU A 323 11.37 -27.33 -2.12
CA GLU A 323 12.44 -27.90 -1.31
C GLU A 323 13.74 -27.13 -1.56
N THR A 324 13.98 -26.09 -0.76
CA THR A 324 15.16 -25.24 -0.81
C THR A 324 15.72 -25.05 0.59
N VAL A 325 16.91 -24.48 0.68
CA VAL A 325 17.53 -24.14 1.98
C VAL A 325 16.65 -23.21 2.84
N PHE A 326 15.73 -22.48 2.22
CA PHE A 326 14.84 -21.55 2.93
C PHE A 326 13.70 -22.22 3.69
N THR A 327 13.43 -23.50 3.50
CA THR A 327 12.47 -24.25 4.34
C THR A 327 12.97 -24.39 5.79
N ASN A 328 14.28 -24.29 5.99
CA ASN A 328 14.89 -24.26 7.31
C ASN A 328 14.82 -22.85 7.94
N LYS A 329 14.17 -22.75 9.11
CA LYS A 329 14.03 -21.47 9.83
C LYS A 329 15.36 -20.87 10.29
N ASP A 330 16.36 -21.71 10.62
CA ASP A 330 17.68 -21.25 11.07
C ASP A 330 18.39 -20.47 9.94
N VAL A 331 18.20 -20.89 8.69
CA VAL A 331 18.72 -20.16 7.51
C VAL A 331 18.06 -18.80 7.38
N ARG A 332 16.73 -18.70 7.58
CA ARG A 332 16.02 -17.43 7.54
C ARG A 332 16.42 -16.50 8.70
N TRP A 333 16.65 -17.07 9.91
CA TRP A 333 17.22 -16.33 11.04
C TRP A 333 18.63 -15.83 10.76
N ALA A 334 19.50 -16.67 10.15
CA ALA A 334 20.85 -16.24 9.77
C ALA A 334 20.84 -15.08 8.80
N LEU A 335 19.97 -15.12 7.76
CA LEU A 335 19.78 -14.00 6.83
C LEU A 335 19.28 -12.75 7.54
N THR A 336 18.43 -12.87 8.53
CA THR A 336 17.90 -11.76 9.34
C THR A 336 19.01 -11.11 10.17
N LEU A 337 19.82 -11.90 10.89
CA LEU A 337 20.90 -11.41 11.76
C LEU A 337 22.09 -10.84 10.96
N ALA A 338 22.19 -11.15 9.68
CA ALA A 338 23.18 -10.57 8.77
C ALA A 338 22.77 -9.20 8.23
N LEU A 339 21.59 -8.65 8.62
CA LEU A 339 21.10 -7.34 8.22
C LEU A 339 21.20 -6.33 9.36
N ASP A 340 21.69 -5.12 9.06
CA ASP A 340 21.58 -3.95 9.94
C ASP A 340 20.38 -3.09 9.50
N ILE A 341 19.29 -3.17 10.25
CA ILE A 341 18.06 -2.43 9.95
C ILE A 341 18.25 -0.92 10.09
N VAL A 342 19.16 -0.47 10.97
CA VAL A 342 19.43 0.97 11.13
C VAL A 342 20.05 1.52 9.86
N ASP A 343 21.04 0.82 9.31
CA ASP A 343 21.66 1.18 8.03
C ASP A 343 20.67 1.08 6.86
N LEU A 344 19.91 -0.03 6.76
CA LEU A 344 18.86 -0.17 5.75
C LEU A 344 17.86 0.99 5.78
N GLN A 345 17.41 1.38 6.96
CA GLN A 345 16.40 2.39 7.14
C GLN A 345 16.96 3.80 6.88
N THR A 346 18.18 4.10 7.34
CA THR A 346 18.76 5.44 7.25
C THR A 346 19.40 5.74 5.91
N GLU A 347 20.18 4.82 5.35
CA GLU A 347 20.95 5.06 4.12
C GLU A 347 20.13 4.81 2.85
N TYR A 348 19.15 3.89 2.91
CA TYR A 348 18.40 3.51 1.70
C TYR A 348 17.01 4.14 1.60
N ILE A 349 16.35 4.45 2.73
CA ILE A 349 15.00 5.03 2.73
C ILE A 349 14.85 6.33 3.53
N GLY A 350 15.97 6.95 3.91
CA GLY A 350 16.02 8.32 4.45
C GLY A 350 15.67 8.48 5.93
N GLY A 351 15.69 7.42 6.71
CA GLY A 351 15.47 7.49 8.16
C GLY A 351 14.04 7.74 8.62
N VAL A 352 13.04 7.59 7.75
CA VAL A 352 11.68 8.10 7.96
C VAL A 352 10.63 7.02 8.28
N ALA A 353 10.99 5.74 8.21
CA ALA A 353 10.06 4.63 8.44
C ALA A 353 10.10 4.12 9.88
N ARG A 354 9.04 3.48 10.33
CA ARG A 354 9.01 2.72 11.58
C ARG A 354 9.50 1.31 11.33
N VAL A 355 10.49 0.85 12.08
CA VAL A 355 10.90 -0.55 12.04
C VAL A 355 9.85 -1.45 12.70
N THR A 356 9.72 -2.67 12.21
CA THR A 356 8.81 -3.66 12.80
C THR A 356 9.43 -5.06 12.75
N ALA A 357 9.53 -5.70 13.92
CA ALA A 357 10.01 -7.08 14.08
C ALA A 357 8.91 -8.12 13.89
N ILE A 358 7.64 -7.74 14.06
CA ILE A 358 6.49 -8.62 13.87
C ILE A 358 5.86 -8.40 12.48
N PRO A 359 5.13 -9.38 11.91
CA PRO A 359 4.54 -9.29 10.56
C PRO A 359 3.32 -8.36 10.54
N HIS A 360 3.49 -7.13 11.05
CA HIS A 360 2.39 -6.18 11.15
C HIS A 360 2.89 -4.74 11.07
N PRO A 361 2.13 -3.82 10.43
CA PRO A 361 2.50 -2.41 10.38
C PRO A 361 2.44 -1.76 11.77
N ALA A 362 3.35 -0.83 12.03
CA ALA A 362 3.44 -0.12 13.31
C ALA A 362 2.63 1.21 13.26
N THR A 363 1.34 1.15 12.92
CA THR A 363 0.44 2.31 13.03
C THR A 363 0.09 2.60 14.50
N PRO A 364 -0.40 3.77 14.87
CA PRO A 364 -0.67 4.08 16.28
C PRO A 364 -1.52 3.03 17.00
N ILE A 365 -2.63 2.59 16.40
CA ILE A 365 -3.50 1.57 16.99
C ILE A 365 -2.82 0.19 17.06
N GLN A 366 -2.04 -0.16 16.05
CA GLN A 366 -1.32 -1.44 16.03
C GLN A 366 -0.14 -1.44 17.00
N MET A 367 0.49 -0.28 17.23
CA MET A 367 1.49 -0.11 18.28
C MET A 367 0.91 -0.35 19.67
N GLU A 368 -0.31 0.13 19.93
CA GLU A 368 -1.01 -0.08 21.19
C GLU A 368 -1.45 -1.54 21.39
N LEU A 369 -2.05 -2.14 20.37
CA LEU A 369 -2.66 -3.47 20.47
C LEU A 369 -1.67 -4.63 20.32
N TYR A 370 -0.59 -4.46 19.55
CA TYR A 370 0.29 -5.57 19.18
C TYR A 370 1.77 -5.32 19.50
N HIS A 371 2.36 -4.21 19.04
CA HIS A 371 3.82 -4.02 19.17
C HIS A 371 4.25 -3.81 20.62
N THR A 372 3.56 -2.93 21.36
CA THR A 372 3.90 -2.63 22.75
C THR A 372 3.63 -3.83 23.69
N PRO A 373 2.50 -4.52 23.63
CA PRO A 373 2.25 -5.71 24.45
C PRO A 373 3.22 -6.87 24.17
N LEU A 374 3.61 -7.07 22.91
CA LEU A 374 4.52 -8.15 22.54
C LEU A 374 6.01 -7.85 22.83
N GLU A 375 6.36 -6.61 23.20
CA GLU A 375 7.77 -6.23 23.41
C GLU A 375 8.44 -7.05 24.53
N SER A 376 7.75 -7.34 25.64
CA SER A 376 8.29 -8.15 26.72
C SER A 376 8.62 -9.57 26.24
N TRP A 377 7.75 -10.17 25.45
CA TRP A 377 7.99 -11.48 24.84
C TRP A 377 9.14 -11.42 23.83
N LEU A 378 9.23 -10.39 22.98
CA LEU A 378 10.35 -10.23 22.04
C LEU A 378 11.71 -10.13 22.75
N LYS A 379 11.78 -9.47 23.91
CA LYS A 379 13.01 -9.37 24.71
C LYS A 379 13.44 -10.70 25.30
N GLU A 380 12.48 -11.57 25.62
CA GLU A 380 12.73 -12.91 26.18
C GLU A 380 12.87 -14.00 25.11
N LEU A 381 12.49 -13.72 23.86
CA LEU A 381 12.61 -14.65 22.74
C LEU A 381 14.04 -15.17 22.61
N GLN A 382 14.17 -16.48 22.49
CA GLN A 382 15.44 -17.17 22.30
C GLN A 382 15.40 -18.04 21.05
N ILE A 383 16.48 -18.02 20.30
CA ILE A 383 16.72 -18.96 19.20
C ILE A 383 17.89 -19.86 19.56
N GLU A 384 17.79 -21.16 19.27
CA GLU A 384 18.85 -22.11 19.50
C GLU A 384 19.87 -22.05 18.37
N ILE A 385 21.07 -21.57 18.68
CA ILE A 385 22.15 -21.37 17.70
C ILE A 385 23.05 -22.59 17.55
N GLU A 386 23.19 -23.38 18.62
CA GLU A 386 23.84 -24.68 18.69
C GLU A 386 23.11 -25.53 19.76
N GLU A 387 23.37 -26.83 19.82
CA GLU A 387 22.72 -27.70 20.78
C GLU A 387 22.86 -27.17 22.23
N GLY A 388 21.73 -26.80 22.83
CA GLY A 388 21.64 -26.23 24.18
C GLY A 388 22.18 -24.82 24.36
N ILE A 389 22.57 -24.12 23.26
CA ILE A 389 23.05 -22.73 23.31
C ILE A 389 22.02 -21.81 22.68
N PHE A 390 21.49 -20.92 23.50
CA PHE A 390 20.42 -19.99 23.11
C PHE A 390 20.92 -18.55 22.97
N TYR A 391 20.34 -17.81 22.04
CA TYR A 391 20.65 -16.42 21.76
C TYR A 391 19.37 -15.57 21.77
N ARG A 392 19.42 -14.37 22.34
CA ARG A 392 18.32 -13.37 22.35
C ARG A 392 18.53 -12.38 21.22
N PRO A 393 17.75 -12.49 20.12
CA PRO A 393 18.01 -11.73 18.91
C PRO A 393 17.48 -10.29 18.93
N TYR A 394 16.56 -9.93 19.84
CA TYR A 394 15.86 -8.63 19.80
C TYR A 394 16.72 -7.48 20.33
N ASP A 395 16.64 -6.32 19.67
CA ASP A 395 17.29 -5.05 20.02
C ASP A 395 16.26 -3.92 20.14
N ASP A 396 15.93 -3.53 21.36
CA ASP A 396 15.01 -2.42 21.66
C ASP A 396 15.67 -1.03 21.57
N THR A 397 16.96 -0.97 21.27
CA THR A 397 17.69 0.29 21.10
C THR A 397 17.66 0.87 19.70
N VAL A 398 17.13 0.13 18.71
CA VAL A 398 17.06 0.53 17.31
C VAL A 398 16.44 1.92 17.11
N PRO A 399 15.28 2.28 17.72
CA PRO A 399 14.71 3.62 17.58
C PRO A 399 15.66 4.73 18.03
N LYS A 400 16.44 4.50 19.11
CA LYS A 400 17.45 5.47 19.61
C LYS A 400 18.63 5.61 18.65
N LYS A 401 19.05 4.51 17.99
CA LYS A 401 20.11 4.55 16.97
C LYS A 401 19.69 5.35 15.75
N ILE A 402 18.45 5.18 15.29
CA ILE A 402 17.88 5.96 14.18
C ILE A 402 17.78 7.46 14.58
N ALA A 403 17.29 7.75 15.79
CA ALA A 403 17.22 9.13 16.31
C ALA A 403 18.60 9.79 16.38
N ALA A 404 19.62 9.06 16.82
CA ALA A 404 21.00 9.57 16.85
C ALA A 404 21.54 9.88 15.44
N TRP A 405 21.19 9.06 14.45
CA TRP A 405 21.51 9.37 13.05
C TRP A 405 20.77 10.64 12.59
N ALA A 406 19.47 10.76 12.85
CA ALA A 406 18.68 11.91 12.46
C ALA A 406 19.24 13.23 13.06
N GLN A 407 19.63 13.21 14.34
CA GLN A 407 20.29 14.34 15.00
C GLN A 407 21.62 14.72 14.33
N LYS A 408 22.43 13.75 13.91
CA LYS A 408 23.67 14.00 13.15
C LYS A 408 23.41 14.63 11.78
N GLN A 409 22.24 14.38 11.18
CA GLN A 409 21.80 15.04 9.96
C GLN A 409 21.25 16.46 10.22
N GLY A 410 21.13 16.89 11.48
CA GLY A 410 20.60 18.20 11.86
C GLY A 410 19.07 18.22 12.01
N TYR A 411 18.39 17.05 12.00
CA TYR A 411 16.96 16.98 12.20
C TYR A 411 16.59 17.05 13.68
N SER A 412 15.50 17.74 13.98
CA SER A 412 14.90 17.73 15.31
C SER A 412 14.14 16.44 15.53
N VAL A 413 14.44 15.74 16.61
CA VAL A 413 13.72 14.53 17.04
C VAL A 413 13.43 14.61 18.53
N PRO A 414 12.32 14.03 19.02
CA PRO A 414 12.00 13.98 20.44
C PRO A 414 13.11 13.30 21.25
N SER A 415 13.23 13.67 22.52
CA SER A 415 14.07 12.97 23.50
C SER A 415 13.30 11.89 24.27
N ASP A 416 11.98 11.99 24.31
CA ASP A 416 11.10 11.04 24.99
C ASP A 416 11.06 9.69 24.27
N THR A 417 11.21 8.59 25.01
CA THR A 417 11.26 7.25 24.44
C THR A 417 9.94 6.83 23.80
N LYS A 418 8.78 7.25 24.33
CA LYS A 418 7.47 6.92 23.77
C LYS A 418 7.26 7.61 22.42
N GLU A 419 7.63 8.89 22.35
CA GLU A 419 7.57 9.66 21.10
C GLU A 419 8.55 9.11 20.05
N LEU A 420 9.78 8.72 20.45
CA LEU A 420 10.72 8.07 19.54
C LEU A 420 10.17 6.75 18.96
N ARG A 421 9.47 5.96 19.77
CA ARG A 421 8.83 4.73 19.32
C ARG A 421 7.70 5.00 18.32
N LEU A 422 6.93 6.05 18.53
CA LEU A 422 5.89 6.46 17.57
C LEU A 422 6.48 6.92 16.23
N LEU A 423 7.73 7.41 16.22
CA LEU A 423 8.43 7.81 15.00
C LEU A 423 9.15 6.64 14.31
N PHE A 424 9.81 5.77 15.07
CA PHE A 424 10.80 4.81 14.53
C PHE A 424 10.49 3.34 14.85
N GLY A 425 9.39 3.03 15.55
CA GLY A 425 9.01 1.67 15.95
C GLY A 425 9.54 1.25 17.32
N THR A 426 9.28 -0.01 17.74
CA THR A 426 9.62 -0.50 19.09
C THR A 426 11.01 -1.09 19.19
N GLY A 427 11.53 -1.67 18.12
CA GLY A 427 12.80 -2.36 18.03
C GLY A 427 12.83 -3.32 16.85
N TRP A 428 13.96 -4.01 16.68
CA TRP A 428 14.17 -4.99 15.61
C TRP A 428 15.21 -6.04 16.03
N TRP A 429 15.72 -6.82 15.10
CA TRP A 429 16.70 -7.85 15.35
C TRP A 429 18.11 -7.25 15.43
N LYS A 430 18.98 -7.84 16.24
CA LYS A 430 20.39 -7.47 16.33
C LYS A 430 21.08 -7.77 14.99
N HIS A 431 21.95 -6.86 14.56
CA HIS A 431 22.91 -7.16 13.52
C HIS A 431 24.07 -7.94 14.15
N ASP A 432 24.11 -9.23 13.91
CA ASP A 432 25.09 -10.14 14.50
C ASP A 432 25.54 -11.20 13.48
N PRO A 433 26.46 -10.82 12.54
CA PRO A 433 26.94 -11.74 11.52
C PRO A 433 27.67 -12.98 12.08
N GLU A 434 28.23 -12.92 13.32
CA GLU A 434 28.89 -14.06 13.94
C GLU A 434 27.85 -15.12 14.35
N ILE A 435 26.75 -14.72 14.93
CA ILE A 435 25.64 -15.63 15.24
C ILE A 435 24.97 -16.15 13.96
N ALA A 436 24.82 -15.29 12.94
CA ALA A 436 24.33 -15.71 11.63
C ALA A 436 25.23 -16.82 11.00
N GLU A 437 26.55 -16.68 11.09
CA GLU A 437 27.51 -17.67 10.65
C GLU A 437 27.36 -19.00 11.39
N ARG A 438 27.22 -18.98 12.73
CA ARG A 438 27.00 -20.19 13.55
C ARG A 438 25.73 -20.93 13.12
N LEU A 439 24.64 -20.24 12.88
CA LEU A 439 23.39 -20.84 12.37
C LEU A 439 23.59 -21.51 11.00
N LEU A 440 24.32 -20.89 10.10
CA LEU A 440 24.61 -21.49 8.79
C LEU A 440 25.51 -22.72 8.91
N LEU A 441 26.59 -22.64 9.71
CA LEU A 441 27.52 -23.77 9.94
C LEU A 441 26.77 -24.94 10.56
N LYS A 442 25.92 -24.74 11.58
CA LYS A 442 25.04 -25.74 12.19
C LYS A 442 24.23 -26.50 11.14
N ASN A 443 23.83 -25.84 10.06
CA ASN A 443 23.00 -26.39 9.00
C ASN A 443 23.80 -26.84 7.75
N GLY A 444 25.11 -27.07 7.90
CA GLY A 444 25.94 -27.65 6.86
C GLY A 444 26.45 -26.68 5.78
N PHE A 445 26.20 -25.39 5.91
CA PHE A 445 26.82 -24.39 5.04
C PHE A 445 28.31 -24.27 5.36
N THR A 446 29.11 -23.93 4.37
CA THR A 446 30.56 -23.73 4.52
C THR A 446 31.01 -22.47 3.78
N ARG A 447 32.25 -22.03 4.05
CA ARG A 447 32.84 -20.93 3.28
C ARG A 447 33.94 -21.46 2.34
N ASN A 448 33.96 -20.94 1.11
CA ASN A 448 35.07 -21.19 0.20
C ASN A 448 36.31 -20.33 0.57
N THR A 449 37.42 -20.54 -0.13
CA THR A 449 38.70 -19.84 0.10
C THR A 449 38.64 -18.31 -0.13
N LYS A 450 37.54 -17.81 -0.75
CA LYS A 450 37.26 -16.38 -0.95
C LYS A 450 36.27 -15.82 0.10
N GLY A 451 35.95 -16.58 1.14
CA GLY A 451 34.98 -16.18 2.18
C GLY A 451 33.52 -16.17 1.73
N LYS A 452 33.19 -16.74 0.57
CA LYS A 452 31.81 -16.81 0.07
C LYS A 452 31.14 -18.09 0.55
N TRP A 453 29.84 -17.97 0.86
CA TRP A 453 29.03 -19.09 1.35
C TRP A 453 28.75 -20.13 0.27
N LEU A 454 28.90 -21.40 0.66
CA LEU A 454 28.48 -22.57 -0.09
C LEU A 454 27.28 -23.20 0.62
N THR A 455 26.32 -23.69 -0.14
CA THR A 455 25.18 -24.50 0.34
C THR A 455 25.67 -25.85 0.90
N PRO A 456 24.85 -26.60 1.62
CA PRO A 456 25.23 -27.93 2.13
C PRO A 456 25.71 -28.92 1.06
N ASP A 457 25.26 -28.74 -0.20
CA ASP A 457 25.69 -29.54 -1.38
C ASP A 457 27.02 -29.04 -1.95
N GLY A 458 27.64 -28.00 -1.39
CA GLY A 458 28.94 -27.46 -1.83
C GLY A 458 28.87 -26.45 -2.98
N GLU A 459 27.69 -26.07 -3.41
CA GLU A 459 27.48 -25.07 -4.46
C GLU A 459 27.59 -23.64 -3.92
N LEU A 460 28.02 -22.70 -4.79
CA LEU A 460 28.05 -21.28 -4.39
C LEU A 460 26.62 -20.78 -4.13
N TRP A 461 26.38 -20.30 -2.91
CA TRP A 461 25.06 -19.81 -2.55
C TRP A 461 24.75 -18.45 -3.21
N ILE A 462 23.80 -18.47 -4.13
CA ILE A 462 23.32 -17.30 -4.86
C ILE A 462 21.80 -17.22 -4.65
N ILE A 463 21.33 -16.16 -4.00
CA ILE A 463 19.91 -15.90 -3.82
C ILE A 463 19.41 -15.06 -5.01
N LYS A 464 18.29 -15.46 -5.62
CA LYS A 464 17.61 -14.67 -6.68
C LYS A 464 16.35 -14.06 -6.10
N MET A 465 16.28 -12.72 -6.11
CA MET A 465 15.17 -11.96 -5.55
C MET A 465 14.46 -11.14 -6.61
N ILE A 466 13.16 -11.33 -6.75
CA ILE A 466 12.33 -10.46 -7.61
C ILE A 466 11.87 -9.23 -6.83
N VAL A 467 11.76 -8.09 -7.53
CA VAL A 467 11.30 -6.82 -6.96
C VAL A 467 10.61 -5.95 -8.01
N ALA A 468 9.60 -5.18 -7.60
CA ALA A 468 8.94 -4.17 -8.44
C ALA A 468 9.54 -2.78 -8.12
N PRO A 469 10.25 -2.13 -9.07
CA PRO A 469 10.95 -0.87 -8.81
C PRO A 469 10.03 0.35 -8.68
N ASP A 470 8.77 0.25 -9.06
CA ASP A 470 7.74 1.28 -8.89
C ASP A 470 7.27 1.42 -7.42
N GLU A 471 7.47 0.38 -6.58
CA GLU A 471 7.44 0.50 -5.12
C GLU A 471 8.86 0.81 -4.62
N VAL A 472 9.14 2.09 -4.49
CA VAL A 472 10.49 2.63 -4.27
C VAL A 472 11.15 2.06 -3.01
N ASP A 473 10.39 1.89 -1.93
CA ASP A 473 10.92 1.43 -0.65
C ASP A 473 11.34 -0.05 -0.69
N ILE A 474 10.55 -0.97 -1.26
CA ILE A 474 10.96 -2.37 -1.36
C ILE A 474 12.17 -2.55 -2.30
N TYR A 475 12.25 -1.73 -3.34
CA TYR A 475 13.39 -1.75 -4.24
C TYR A 475 14.66 -1.27 -3.52
N ARG A 476 14.58 -0.16 -2.79
CA ARG A 476 15.69 0.40 -2.03
C ARG A 476 16.15 -0.53 -0.90
N LEU A 477 15.22 -1.15 -0.18
CA LEU A 477 15.53 -2.16 0.84
C LEU A 477 16.22 -3.39 0.23
N ALA A 478 15.80 -3.85 -0.96
CA ALA A 478 16.46 -4.96 -1.65
C ALA A 478 17.90 -4.63 -2.04
N ILE A 479 18.18 -3.39 -2.51
CA ILE A 479 19.53 -2.92 -2.79
C ILE A 479 20.38 -2.92 -1.51
N GLY A 480 19.85 -2.39 -0.40
CA GLY A 480 20.55 -2.40 0.88
C GLY A 480 20.83 -3.81 1.40
N ALA A 481 19.87 -4.74 1.28
CA ALA A 481 20.09 -6.14 1.61
C ALA A 481 21.15 -6.79 0.69
N GLN A 482 21.20 -6.42 -0.60
CA GLN A 482 22.23 -6.91 -1.52
C GLN A 482 23.64 -6.52 -1.04
N ASP A 483 23.82 -5.27 -0.62
CA ASP A 483 25.11 -4.76 -0.16
C ASP A 483 25.52 -5.45 1.16
N GLN A 484 24.63 -5.50 2.15
CA GLN A 484 24.92 -6.09 3.47
C GLN A 484 25.13 -7.60 3.42
N TRP A 485 24.33 -8.32 2.63
CA TRP A 485 24.55 -9.76 2.43
C TRP A 485 25.82 -10.05 1.62
N ALA A 486 26.24 -9.13 0.72
CA ALA A 486 27.53 -9.26 0.03
C ALA A 486 28.72 -9.13 1.00
N ASP A 487 28.63 -8.24 1.99
CA ASP A 487 29.62 -8.09 3.06
C ASP A 487 29.63 -9.35 3.96
N PHE A 488 28.49 -9.97 4.21
CA PHE A 488 28.37 -11.25 4.90
C PHE A 488 28.87 -12.44 4.07
N GLY A 489 29.23 -12.24 2.80
CA GLY A 489 29.75 -13.30 1.91
C GLY A 489 28.71 -13.98 1.03
N LEU A 490 27.44 -13.54 1.06
CA LEU A 490 26.38 -14.00 0.18
C LEU A 490 26.37 -13.24 -1.15
N LYS A 491 25.74 -13.84 -2.15
CA LYS A 491 25.46 -13.15 -3.42
C LYS A 491 23.97 -13.08 -3.65
N LEU A 492 23.40 -11.85 -3.54
CA LEU A 492 22.04 -11.57 -3.96
C LEU A 492 22.03 -11.11 -5.42
N LYS A 493 21.17 -11.70 -6.26
CA LYS A 493 20.84 -11.24 -7.61
C LYS A 493 19.44 -10.67 -7.60
N ILE A 494 19.31 -9.36 -7.75
CA ILE A 494 18.03 -8.67 -7.87
C ILE A 494 17.58 -8.73 -9.32
N GLU A 495 16.37 -9.21 -9.55
CA GLU A 495 15.65 -9.18 -10.81
C GLU A 495 14.51 -8.17 -10.70
N THR A 496 14.65 -7.04 -11.39
CA THR A 496 13.62 -5.99 -11.44
C THR A 496 12.58 -6.33 -12.48
N LEU A 497 11.31 -6.33 -12.09
CA LEU A 497 10.18 -6.65 -12.94
C LEU A 497 9.18 -5.49 -12.94
N GLN A 498 8.59 -5.19 -14.09
CA GLN A 498 7.44 -4.29 -14.14
C GLN A 498 6.29 -4.88 -13.32
N ARG A 499 5.33 -4.02 -12.89
CA ARG A 499 4.24 -4.38 -11.98
C ARG A 499 3.51 -5.69 -12.37
N ASP A 500 3.06 -5.82 -13.61
CA ASP A 500 2.28 -6.98 -14.02
C ASP A 500 3.08 -8.29 -14.03
N PRO A 501 4.29 -8.38 -14.63
CA PRO A 501 5.14 -9.56 -14.51
C PRO A 501 5.52 -9.88 -13.06
N TYR A 502 5.80 -8.86 -12.22
CA TYR A 502 6.09 -9.06 -10.81
C TYR A 502 4.90 -9.70 -10.08
N SER A 503 3.71 -9.11 -10.24
CA SER A 503 2.48 -9.61 -9.61
C SER A 503 2.15 -11.03 -10.08
N THR A 504 2.29 -11.30 -11.38
CA THR A 504 2.05 -12.64 -11.95
C THR A 504 3.00 -13.66 -11.32
N ARG A 505 4.31 -13.41 -11.30
CA ARG A 505 5.29 -14.34 -10.72
C ARG A 505 5.10 -14.51 -9.20
N ASN A 506 4.75 -13.44 -8.49
CA ASN A 506 4.42 -13.50 -7.07
C ASN A 506 3.21 -14.42 -6.82
N TYR A 507 2.11 -14.18 -7.52
CA TYR A 507 0.90 -15.02 -7.37
C TYR A 507 1.11 -16.47 -7.81
N MET A 508 1.91 -16.71 -8.83
CA MET A 508 2.24 -18.07 -9.33
C MET A 508 3.27 -18.79 -8.46
N GLY A 509 3.92 -18.11 -7.50
CA GLY A 509 5.03 -18.68 -6.72
C GLY A 509 6.27 -18.93 -7.55
N GLU A 510 6.50 -18.18 -8.62
CA GLU A 510 7.63 -18.31 -9.54
C GLU A 510 8.80 -17.41 -9.12
N PHE A 511 9.25 -17.56 -7.88
CA PHE A 511 10.39 -16.85 -7.32
C PHE A 511 11.09 -17.73 -6.28
N GLU A 512 12.34 -17.42 -5.99
CA GLU A 512 13.13 -17.99 -4.89
C GLU A 512 13.02 -17.10 -3.64
N ALA A 513 13.31 -15.79 -3.82
CA ALA A 513 13.12 -14.74 -2.84
C ALA A 513 12.39 -13.55 -3.44
N ILE A 514 11.77 -12.75 -2.60
CA ILE A 514 10.98 -11.58 -2.98
C ILE A 514 11.18 -10.44 -1.99
N SER A 515 11.33 -9.21 -2.48
CA SER A 515 11.10 -8.01 -1.68
C SER A 515 9.70 -7.51 -1.98
N SER A 516 8.84 -7.42 -0.96
CA SER A 516 7.40 -7.24 -1.15
C SER A 516 6.71 -6.54 0.02
N TRP A 517 5.39 -6.47 -0.10
CA TRP A 517 4.45 -5.95 0.88
C TRP A 517 3.21 -6.85 0.94
N GLY A 518 2.37 -6.68 1.95
CA GLY A 518 1.15 -7.47 2.10
C GLY A 518 1.38 -8.82 2.76
N ASN A 519 0.64 -9.85 2.34
CA ASN A 519 0.60 -11.14 3.03
C ASN A 519 0.20 -10.94 4.50
N ALA A 520 0.76 -11.67 5.45
CA ALA A 520 0.52 -11.48 6.88
C ALA A 520 0.94 -10.10 7.42
N SER A 521 1.81 -9.38 6.68
CA SER A 521 2.25 -8.03 7.02
C SER A 521 1.29 -6.92 6.58
N SER A 522 0.10 -7.25 6.10
CA SER A 522 -1.01 -6.34 5.89
C SER A 522 -1.94 -6.35 7.09
N GLY A 523 -2.65 -5.25 7.26
CA GLY A 523 -3.65 -5.12 8.31
C GLY A 523 -4.63 -4.01 7.96
N ASP A 524 -5.51 -3.72 8.87
CA ASP A 524 -6.29 -2.50 8.86
C ASP A 524 -6.17 -1.82 10.23
N ALA A 525 -6.82 -0.68 10.38
CA ALA A 525 -6.81 0.07 11.63
C ALA A 525 -7.69 -0.56 12.73
N THR A 526 -8.10 -1.82 12.59
CA THR A 526 -8.90 -2.53 13.58
C THR A 526 -8.06 -3.51 14.42
N ALA A 527 -8.61 -3.95 15.55
CA ALA A 527 -8.00 -4.99 16.37
C ALA A 527 -8.06 -6.37 15.70
N ASP A 528 -9.08 -6.60 14.89
CA ASP A 528 -9.35 -7.92 14.30
C ASP A 528 -8.37 -8.27 13.18
N LYS A 529 -7.63 -9.35 13.36
CA LYS A 529 -6.67 -9.86 12.38
C LYS A 529 -7.24 -10.87 11.40
N TRP A 530 -8.42 -11.41 11.67
CA TRP A 530 -8.97 -12.49 10.85
C TRP A 530 -8.97 -12.15 9.35
N GLN A 531 -9.44 -10.96 8.98
CA GLN A 531 -9.47 -10.55 7.56
C GLN A 531 -8.08 -10.49 6.92
N ALA A 532 -7.07 -10.10 7.70
CA ALA A 532 -5.69 -9.98 7.20
C ALA A 532 -5.00 -11.34 7.02
N ILE A 533 -5.46 -12.39 7.72
CA ILE A 533 -4.77 -13.69 7.74
C ILE A 533 -5.64 -14.85 7.25
N PHE A 534 -6.96 -14.66 7.08
CA PHE A 534 -7.89 -15.72 6.66
C PHE A 534 -7.42 -16.48 5.41
N GLY A 535 -6.94 -15.76 4.40
CA GLY A 535 -6.43 -16.36 3.16
C GLY A 535 -5.10 -17.11 3.29
N LEU A 536 -4.48 -17.15 4.50
CA LEU A 536 -3.30 -18.00 4.80
C LEU A 536 -3.70 -19.42 5.21
N HIS A 537 -4.98 -19.68 5.51
CA HIS A 537 -5.43 -21.01 5.91
C HIS A 537 -5.13 -22.04 4.82
N SER A 538 -4.62 -23.21 5.20
CA SER A 538 -4.18 -24.25 4.25
C SER A 538 -5.28 -24.84 3.38
N GLN A 539 -6.58 -24.59 3.68
CA GLN A 539 -7.68 -24.90 2.75
C GLN A 539 -7.55 -24.13 1.42
N PHE A 540 -6.90 -22.95 1.43
CA PHE A 540 -6.64 -22.13 0.24
C PHE A 540 -5.24 -22.34 -0.34
N TYR A 541 -4.47 -23.28 0.20
CA TYR A 541 -3.11 -23.53 -0.27
C TYR A 541 -3.04 -23.75 -1.77
N THR A 542 -2.20 -22.96 -2.42
CA THR A 542 -2.02 -22.98 -3.87
C THR A 542 -0.58 -23.38 -4.17
N PRO A 543 -0.32 -24.50 -4.88
CA PRO A 543 1.05 -24.92 -5.19
C PRO A 543 1.73 -23.96 -6.18
N ASN A 544 3.05 -24.02 -6.25
CA ASN A 544 3.83 -23.28 -7.25
C ASN A 544 3.33 -23.60 -8.67
N GLY A 545 3.34 -22.61 -9.56
CA GLY A 545 2.81 -22.71 -10.91
C GLY A 545 1.28 -22.54 -11.00
N LYS A 546 0.59 -22.29 -9.87
CA LYS A 546 -0.84 -21.92 -9.85
C LYS A 546 -1.02 -20.57 -9.12
N SER A 547 -1.96 -19.77 -9.63
CA SER A 547 -2.17 -18.40 -9.11
C SER A 547 -2.98 -18.41 -7.81
N THR A 548 -2.47 -17.75 -6.78
CA THR A 548 -3.21 -17.47 -5.54
C THR A 548 -4.34 -16.47 -5.73
N ALA A 549 -4.26 -15.59 -6.73
CA ALA A 549 -5.27 -14.58 -6.99
C ALA A 549 -6.66 -15.14 -7.31
N ALA A 550 -6.73 -16.38 -7.83
CA ALA A 550 -7.99 -17.04 -8.20
C ALA A 550 -8.51 -18.02 -7.13
N SER A 551 -7.75 -18.26 -6.06
CA SER A 551 -8.06 -19.32 -5.06
C SER A 551 -8.57 -18.78 -3.72
N GLY A 552 -8.68 -17.44 -3.55
CA GLY A 552 -8.95 -16.82 -2.26
C GLY A 552 -7.74 -16.82 -1.31
N SER A 553 -6.59 -17.38 -1.74
CA SER A 553 -5.36 -17.39 -0.97
C SER A 553 -4.63 -16.06 -1.08
N ILE A 554 -4.13 -15.57 0.05
CA ILE A 554 -3.16 -14.46 0.09
C ILE A 554 -1.73 -14.97 0.29
N ASP A 555 -1.54 -16.28 0.48
CA ASP A 555 -0.25 -16.90 0.79
C ASP A 555 0.63 -17.05 -0.45
N THR A 556 1.32 -15.97 -0.81
CA THR A 556 2.28 -16.00 -1.91
C THR A 556 3.59 -16.71 -1.53
N LEU A 557 3.88 -16.89 -0.22
CA LEU A 557 5.08 -17.59 0.27
C LEU A 557 4.93 -19.11 0.33
N ARG A 558 3.72 -19.63 0.11
CA ARG A 558 3.43 -21.08 0.10
C ARG A 558 3.63 -21.75 1.48
N ILE A 559 3.19 -21.07 2.53
CA ILE A 559 3.25 -21.56 3.90
C ILE A 559 2.21 -22.65 4.10
N LYS A 560 2.59 -23.69 4.82
CA LYS A 560 1.65 -24.68 5.38
C LYS A 560 1.94 -24.81 6.87
N SER A 561 1.01 -24.38 7.70
CA SER A 561 1.12 -24.54 9.15
C SER A 561 -0.25 -24.84 9.74
N LYS A 562 -0.32 -26.01 10.37
CA LYS A 562 -1.52 -26.42 11.10
C LYS A 562 -1.81 -25.51 12.28
N GLU A 563 -0.77 -24.95 12.89
CA GLU A 563 -0.90 -24.01 14.01
C GLU A 563 -1.52 -22.70 13.55
N VAL A 564 -1.15 -22.21 12.35
CA VAL A 564 -1.77 -21.04 11.72
C VAL A 564 -3.26 -21.32 11.42
N ASP A 565 -3.58 -22.50 10.88
CA ASP A 565 -4.96 -22.90 10.60
C ASP A 565 -5.84 -22.88 11.85
N LEU A 566 -5.33 -23.43 12.98
CA LEU A 566 -6.07 -23.47 14.25
C LEU A 566 -6.38 -22.05 14.78
N ILE A 567 -5.45 -21.13 14.67
CA ILE A 567 -5.66 -19.72 15.09
C ILE A 567 -6.71 -19.06 14.20
N ILE A 568 -6.65 -19.26 12.89
CA ILE A 568 -7.61 -18.70 11.93
C ILE A 568 -9.01 -19.26 12.18
N ASP A 569 -9.12 -20.56 12.41
CA ASP A 569 -10.39 -21.24 12.71
C ASP A 569 -11.03 -20.74 14.00
N GLU A 570 -10.22 -20.47 15.01
CA GLU A 570 -10.73 -19.97 16.30
C GLU A 570 -11.13 -18.50 16.18
N LEU A 571 -10.34 -17.65 15.52
CA LEU A 571 -10.70 -16.28 15.20
C LEU A 571 -12.02 -16.23 14.40
N GLY A 572 -12.22 -17.15 13.47
CA GLY A 572 -13.44 -17.22 12.65
C GLY A 572 -14.74 -17.44 13.45
N LYS A 573 -14.66 -18.04 14.64
CA LYS A 573 -15.80 -18.42 15.48
C LYS A 573 -16.21 -17.36 16.50
N ILE A 574 -15.31 -16.44 16.87
CA ILE A 574 -15.57 -15.43 17.89
C ILE A 574 -15.97 -14.10 17.27
N HIS A 575 -16.73 -13.29 18.04
CA HIS A 575 -17.12 -11.96 17.58
C HIS A 575 -15.89 -11.04 17.39
N PRO A 576 -15.86 -10.15 16.41
CA PRO A 576 -14.72 -9.22 16.19
C PRO A 576 -14.39 -8.33 17.39
N GLU A 577 -15.34 -8.07 18.27
CA GLU A 577 -15.17 -7.25 19.47
C GLU A 577 -14.84 -8.08 20.74
N ASP A 578 -14.66 -9.38 20.62
CA ASP A 578 -14.23 -10.24 21.71
C ASP A 578 -12.76 -9.96 22.04
N ASP A 579 -12.43 -9.82 23.34
CA ASP A 579 -11.06 -9.54 23.80
C ASP A 579 -10.04 -10.62 23.31
N ARG A 580 -10.49 -11.85 23.12
CA ARG A 580 -9.68 -12.97 22.61
C ARG A 580 -9.18 -12.76 21.17
N VAL A 581 -9.80 -11.84 20.42
CA VAL A 581 -9.33 -11.48 19.05
C VAL A 581 -7.90 -10.95 19.10
N VAL A 582 -7.57 -10.11 20.07
CA VAL A 582 -6.22 -9.55 20.25
C VAL A 582 -5.25 -10.63 20.75
N GLU A 583 -5.68 -11.50 21.68
CA GLU A 583 -4.87 -12.59 22.20
C GLU A 583 -4.47 -13.59 21.10
N LEU A 584 -5.43 -14.02 20.28
CA LEU A 584 -5.17 -14.90 19.12
C LEU A 584 -4.30 -14.22 18.08
N GLY A 585 -4.46 -12.90 17.90
CA GLY A 585 -3.57 -12.10 17.08
C GLY A 585 -2.12 -12.09 17.62
N HIS A 586 -1.93 -11.99 18.94
CA HIS A 586 -0.60 -12.13 19.57
C HIS A 586 0.00 -13.52 19.32
N ASP A 587 -0.79 -14.56 19.46
CA ASP A 587 -0.30 -15.93 19.23
C ASP A 587 0.09 -16.17 17.77
N PHE A 588 -0.67 -15.61 16.82
CA PHE A 588 -0.29 -15.61 15.41
C PHE A 588 1.05 -14.89 15.18
N MET A 589 1.23 -13.69 15.78
CA MET A 589 2.47 -12.92 15.62
C MET A 589 3.68 -13.65 16.19
N LYS A 590 3.55 -14.28 17.38
CA LYS A 590 4.59 -15.11 17.99
C LYS A 590 4.97 -16.28 17.10
N LEU A 591 3.97 -17.04 16.63
CA LEU A 591 4.17 -18.18 15.74
C LEU A 591 4.90 -17.79 14.45
N TRP A 592 4.53 -16.64 13.86
CA TRP A 592 5.18 -16.14 12.65
C TRP A 592 6.65 -15.81 12.87
N VAL A 593 6.95 -15.12 13.97
CA VAL A 593 8.31 -14.73 14.35
C VAL A 593 9.17 -15.93 14.69
N GLU A 594 8.68 -16.87 15.51
CA GLU A 594 9.42 -18.08 15.91
C GLU A 594 9.83 -18.94 14.71
N ASN A 595 8.98 -18.98 13.69
CA ASN A 595 9.26 -19.65 12.43
C ASN A 595 9.99 -18.76 11.41
N MET A 596 10.09 -17.46 11.64
CA MET A 596 10.64 -16.48 10.70
C MET A 596 10.12 -16.71 9.27
N PHE A 597 8.79 -16.82 9.09
CA PHE A 597 8.19 -17.08 7.79
C PHE A 597 8.50 -15.99 6.76
N SER A 598 8.73 -14.76 7.22
CA SER A 598 9.30 -13.67 6.42
C SER A 598 10.13 -12.74 7.30
N ILE A 599 11.09 -12.04 6.71
CA ILE A 599 11.89 -11.01 7.38
C ILE A 599 11.14 -9.67 7.23
N THR A 600 10.27 -9.36 8.19
CA THR A 600 9.60 -8.05 8.21
C THR A 600 10.61 -6.97 8.58
N THR A 601 10.59 -5.84 7.88
CA THR A 601 11.61 -4.80 8.01
C THR A 601 11.04 -3.49 8.57
N VAL A 602 10.21 -2.80 7.80
CA VAL A 602 9.64 -1.50 8.19
C VAL A 602 8.15 -1.46 7.91
N SER A 603 7.42 -0.68 8.70
CA SER A 603 6.10 -0.20 8.31
C SER A 603 6.21 0.66 7.06
N PHE A 604 5.18 0.55 6.24
CA PHE A 604 5.13 1.37 5.04
C PHE A 604 5.14 2.87 5.40
N LYS A 605 5.85 3.62 4.61
CA LYS A 605 5.85 5.08 4.66
C LYS A 605 5.75 5.62 3.23
N LYS A 606 5.09 6.74 3.05
CA LYS A 606 5.05 7.43 1.74
C LYS A 606 5.30 8.91 1.89
N PHE A 607 6.12 9.45 1.02
CA PHE A 607 6.21 10.90 0.82
C PHE A 607 5.01 11.36 -0.02
N VAL A 608 3.80 11.24 0.56
CA VAL A 608 2.60 11.80 -0.05
C VAL A 608 2.79 13.31 -0.08
N THR A 609 3.16 13.82 -1.24
CA THR A 609 3.50 15.23 -1.38
C THR A 609 2.36 15.96 -2.08
N THR A 610 1.94 17.06 -1.48
CA THR A 610 0.92 17.96 -2.02
C THR A 610 1.53 19.32 -2.31
N ASP A 611 1.11 19.96 -3.40
CA ASP A 611 1.44 21.33 -3.74
C ASP A 611 0.20 22.24 -3.58
N THR A 612 0.32 23.19 -2.67
CA THR A 612 -0.79 24.11 -2.34
C THR A 612 -0.86 25.35 -3.25
N TYR A 613 -0.24 25.31 -4.41
CA TYR A 613 -0.26 26.43 -5.35
C TYR A 613 -1.66 26.71 -5.93
N TYR A 614 -2.36 25.67 -6.41
CA TYR A 614 -3.73 25.78 -6.94
C TYR A 614 -4.80 25.30 -5.95
N TRP A 615 -4.48 24.36 -5.07
CA TRP A 615 -5.42 23.68 -4.20
C TRP A 615 -4.95 23.66 -2.75
N THR A 616 -5.90 23.73 -1.81
CA THR A 616 -5.65 23.68 -0.36
C THR A 616 -6.61 22.69 0.31
N GLY A 617 -6.45 22.44 1.61
CA GLY A 617 -7.36 21.54 2.36
C GLY A 617 -6.97 20.06 2.29
N PHE A 618 -5.77 19.73 1.82
CA PHE A 618 -5.24 18.36 1.86
C PHE A 618 -5.08 17.87 3.30
N PRO A 619 -5.27 16.56 3.57
CA PRO A 619 -5.03 16.00 4.88
C PRO A 619 -3.54 16.06 5.24
N THR A 620 -3.27 16.40 6.49
CA THR A 620 -1.91 16.55 7.05
C THR A 620 -1.93 16.09 8.51
N SER A 621 -0.77 15.97 9.13
CA SER A 621 -0.68 15.60 10.55
C SER A 621 -1.41 16.59 11.49
N GLU A 622 -1.55 17.85 11.09
CA GLU A 622 -2.28 18.88 11.84
C GLU A 622 -3.78 18.91 11.50
N ASN A 623 -4.19 18.26 10.42
CA ASN A 623 -5.57 18.19 9.93
C ASN A 623 -5.85 16.79 9.35
N ALA A 624 -5.82 15.80 10.22
CA ALA A 624 -5.94 14.37 9.87
C ALA A 624 -7.41 13.92 9.81
N PHE A 625 -8.22 14.52 8.92
CA PHE A 625 -9.64 14.15 8.76
C PHE A 625 -9.84 12.86 7.97
N VAL A 626 -8.85 12.44 7.20
CA VAL A 626 -8.77 11.17 6.46
C VAL A 626 -7.31 10.90 6.13
N GLN A 627 -6.97 9.64 5.86
CA GLN A 627 -5.65 9.30 5.34
C GLN A 627 -5.36 10.02 4.01
N PRO A 628 -4.11 10.42 3.74
CA PRO A 628 -3.77 11.13 2.50
C PRO A 628 -3.74 10.22 1.27
N LEU A 629 -3.75 8.90 1.45
CA LEU A 629 -3.66 7.93 0.35
C LEU A 629 -5.02 7.70 -0.30
N TYR A 630 -5.14 7.99 -1.60
CA TYR A 630 -6.44 7.89 -2.27
C TYR A 630 -6.78 6.47 -2.75
N TRP A 631 -5.90 5.51 -2.69
CA TRP A 631 -6.21 4.16 -3.16
C TRP A 631 -6.81 3.22 -2.11
N PHE A 632 -6.98 3.67 -0.88
CA PHE A 632 -7.73 2.90 0.14
C PHE A 632 -9.18 3.35 0.30
N GLY A 633 -9.80 3.85 -0.76
CA GLY A 633 -11.14 4.42 -0.68
C GLY A 633 -11.17 5.83 -0.06
N GLY A 634 -10.12 6.25 0.65
CA GLY A 634 -10.01 7.58 1.27
C GLY A 634 -10.02 8.73 0.25
N GLY A 635 -9.54 8.49 -0.97
CA GLY A 635 -9.47 9.49 -2.03
C GLY A 635 -10.78 10.22 -2.29
N ARG A 636 -11.92 9.54 -2.21
CA ARG A 636 -13.25 10.14 -2.35
C ARG A 636 -13.53 11.22 -1.32
N PHE A 637 -13.05 11.05 -0.08
CA PHE A 637 -13.21 12.03 0.99
C PHE A 637 -12.14 13.12 0.90
N THR A 638 -10.89 12.77 0.62
CA THR A 638 -9.79 13.72 0.41
C THR A 638 -10.16 14.74 -0.67
N PHE A 639 -10.60 14.28 -1.83
CA PHE A 639 -10.88 15.16 -2.96
C PHE A 639 -12.10 16.06 -2.73
N GLN A 640 -13.10 15.62 -1.98
CA GLN A 640 -14.22 16.47 -1.60
C GLN A 640 -13.83 17.64 -0.68
N HIS A 641 -12.77 17.49 0.12
CA HIS A 641 -12.32 18.52 1.06
C HIS A 641 -11.32 19.51 0.46
N VAL A 642 -10.80 19.23 -0.73
CA VAL A 642 -9.83 20.12 -1.38
C VAL A 642 -10.53 21.33 -1.96
N ASP A 643 -10.06 22.53 -1.59
CA ASP A 643 -10.59 23.83 -1.99
C ASP A 643 -9.60 24.57 -2.90
N SER A 644 -10.12 25.41 -3.83
CA SER A 644 -9.27 26.25 -4.68
C SER A 644 -8.51 27.29 -3.85
N ALA A 645 -7.19 27.33 -3.97
CA ALA A 645 -6.33 28.31 -3.30
C ALA A 645 -6.64 29.77 -3.71
N THR A 646 -7.18 29.98 -4.93
CA THR A 646 -7.53 31.30 -5.44
C THR A 646 -8.80 31.88 -4.81
N ARG A 647 -9.72 31.03 -4.34
CA ARG A 647 -10.97 31.46 -3.67
C ARG A 647 -10.72 31.98 -2.25
N ASN A 648 -9.59 31.64 -1.65
CA ASN A 648 -9.24 32.00 -0.28
C ASN A 648 -8.34 33.26 -0.19
N LYS A 649 -7.99 33.90 -1.31
CA LYS A 649 -7.28 35.18 -1.28
C LYS A 649 -8.31 36.28 -1.02
N PRO A 650 -8.18 37.07 0.08
CA PRO A 650 -9.02 38.25 0.25
C PRO A 650 -8.83 39.13 -0.99
N GLU A 651 -9.93 39.61 -1.56
CA GLU A 651 -9.89 40.63 -2.63
C GLU A 651 -9.03 41.81 -2.13
N ARG A 652 -7.95 42.09 -2.85
CA ARG A 652 -7.04 43.22 -2.54
C ARG A 652 -7.62 44.52 -3.07
#